data_bffdcee3742388747d7616f538eb05fa
#
_entry.id   bffdcee3742388747d7616f538eb05fa
#
_cell.length_a   1.000
_cell.length_b   1.000
_cell.length_c   1.000
_cell.angle_alpha   90.00
_cell.angle_beta   90.00
_cell.angle_gamma   90.00
#
_symmetry.space_group_name_H-M   'P 1'
#
loop_
_entity.id
_entity.type
_entity.pdbx_description
1 polymer ?
#
loop_
_entity_poly.entity_id
_entity_poly.type
_entity_poly.pdbx_seq_one_letter_code
_entity_poly.pdbx_strand_id
1 'polypeptide(L)'
;MESRPALSPNWPAGELEGVWRWSPDPQRRREAALLLASADRDGAAGQGNWLAAQGWGPDPLAAVALKREALRRELEAGREKALPLWRTLLRRFPDQPASADALYALGRQRPEWRQELLRRFPAHPAALAAALEAGPGEAERRLGTLHLARWGPRWPGAGEAITALCSNRTLSPSSLAQLAQGLAEAGDGQGALRCLGDQGGEGPIGEALSDRGRLALGRTWLKGTPDAQAKASRTLLKVVERRPDGPEAEEAVRLLSERDSADVPALLRSLPPRWRNSAPVQARLALTESGVSSTLAVLRRWPQDPASWDLQWEAARRALLAGDWEGVVTILQTLPAEQLPPALAARHRFWLGYAQRELGQEEEAILTWKGLLVHHPGGYYGWRASARLGKEDLSPRGGPSGQALQASHSRWEPLASGERALDQLWRLGQPTEAWESWRVRRGGQPPTTSADLLVEGRLRQGVGDDWTGLSQLEKASLILPPERCGHLPRLERALHPLRFLDAFAPEAERHQLALPLLLGVTKQESRFTPAVQSSAGAVGLMQLMPETAAELAGGPLTLQRLRDPHLNVKLGAQYLSNLLDQWKGDPLAAVASYNAGPGAVQGWKTPDRARFPELWVEAIPYPETRLYVKKVLGNAWSYQRERTPAC
;
A
#
# COMPACT_ATOMS: atom_id res chain seq x y z
N MET A 1 -7.77 24.59 -34.20
CA MET A 1 -6.38 24.36 -33.73
C MET A 1 -6.42 23.06 -32.92
N GLU A 2 -5.96 21.97 -33.48
CA GLU A 2 -5.81 20.70 -32.73
C GLU A 2 -4.84 20.97 -31.58
N SER A 3 -5.29 20.69 -30.36
CA SER A 3 -4.44 20.80 -29.17
C SER A 3 -3.31 19.80 -29.28
N ARG A 4 -2.08 20.26 -29.53
CA ARG A 4 -0.89 19.39 -29.55
C ARG A 4 -0.83 18.60 -28.23
N PRO A 5 -0.55 17.29 -28.28
CA PRO A 5 -0.53 16.45 -27.08
C PRO A 5 0.47 16.98 -26.04
N ALA A 6 0.10 16.90 -24.77
CA ALA A 6 0.95 17.37 -23.68
C ALA A 6 2.19 16.46 -23.54
N LEU A 7 3.34 17.07 -23.26
CA LEU A 7 4.59 16.32 -23.01
C LEU A 7 4.50 15.56 -21.69
N SER A 8 5.09 14.36 -21.65
CA SER A 8 5.11 13.49 -20.47
C SER A 8 6.38 12.62 -20.47
N PRO A 9 6.70 11.92 -19.36
CA PRO A 9 7.89 11.05 -19.28
C PRO A 9 7.92 9.89 -20.29
N ASN A 10 6.79 9.55 -20.90
CA ASN A 10 6.70 8.46 -21.89
C ASN A 10 7.02 8.90 -23.32
N TRP A 11 7.31 10.18 -23.53
CA TRP A 11 7.76 10.63 -24.84
C TRP A 11 9.17 10.13 -25.13
N PRO A 12 9.43 9.58 -26.33
CA PRO A 12 10.78 9.18 -26.74
C PRO A 12 11.78 10.33 -26.64
N ALA A 13 12.99 10.06 -26.17
CA ALA A 13 14.01 11.07 -25.97
C ALA A 13 14.29 11.89 -27.25
N GLY A 14 14.36 11.22 -28.41
CA GLY A 14 14.58 11.90 -29.70
C GLY A 14 13.44 12.86 -30.07
N GLU A 15 12.18 12.55 -29.74
CA GLU A 15 11.06 13.46 -29.96
C GLU A 15 11.13 14.66 -29.00
N LEU A 16 11.48 14.42 -27.71
CA LEU A 16 11.69 15.48 -26.75
C LEU A 16 12.82 16.42 -27.17
N GLU A 17 13.93 15.91 -27.71
CA GLU A 17 15.01 16.71 -28.29
C GLU A 17 14.53 17.55 -29.47
N GLY A 18 13.72 16.98 -30.35
CA GLY A 18 13.10 17.70 -31.46
C GLY A 18 12.22 18.86 -30.95
N VAL A 19 11.40 18.62 -29.92
CA VAL A 19 10.58 19.68 -29.30
C VAL A 19 11.46 20.74 -28.66
N TRP A 20 12.50 20.36 -27.92
CA TRP A 20 13.44 21.29 -27.30
C TRP A 20 14.14 22.20 -28.32
N ARG A 21 14.61 21.65 -29.43
CA ARG A 21 15.36 22.38 -30.47
C ARG A 21 14.46 23.27 -31.33
N TRP A 22 13.29 22.75 -31.73
CA TRP A 22 12.52 23.31 -32.85
C TRP A 22 11.13 23.80 -32.50
N SER A 23 10.62 23.62 -31.27
CA SER A 23 9.30 24.14 -30.92
C SER A 23 9.31 25.67 -30.91
N PRO A 24 8.35 26.35 -31.55
CA PRO A 24 8.21 27.80 -31.46
C PRO A 24 7.76 28.27 -30.08
N ASP A 25 7.14 27.37 -29.28
CA ASP A 25 6.65 27.65 -27.94
C ASP A 25 7.77 27.51 -26.89
N PRO A 26 8.19 28.61 -26.24
CA PRO A 26 9.23 28.61 -25.21
C PRO A 26 8.87 27.72 -24.01
N GLN A 27 7.57 27.63 -23.65
CA GLN A 27 7.13 26.80 -22.54
C GLN A 27 7.32 25.32 -22.87
N ARG A 28 6.94 24.87 -24.07
CA ARG A 28 7.17 23.47 -24.49
C ARG A 28 8.65 23.15 -24.58
N ARG A 29 9.51 24.07 -25.02
CA ARG A 29 10.97 23.84 -25.00
C ARG A 29 11.50 23.63 -23.59
N ARG A 30 11.05 24.43 -22.61
CA ARG A 30 11.43 24.28 -21.19
C ARG A 30 10.94 22.95 -20.62
N GLU A 31 9.71 22.58 -20.91
CA GLU A 31 9.14 21.30 -20.46
C GLU A 31 9.90 20.11 -21.05
N ALA A 32 10.22 20.13 -22.33
CA ALA A 32 11.04 19.10 -22.97
C ALA A 32 12.45 19.01 -22.37
N ALA A 33 13.10 20.16 -22.12
CA ALA A 33 14.40 20.21 -21.46
C ALA A 33 14.37 19.60 -20.04
N LEU A 34 13.30 19.87 -19.28
CA LEU A 34 13.14 19.31 -17.92
C LEU A 34 12.90 17.81 -17.95
N LEU A 35 12.10 17.30 -18.88
CA LEU A 35 11.87 15.87 -19.06
C LEU A 35 13.16 15.15 -19.45
N LEU A 36 13.93 15.68 -20.41
CA LEU A 36 15.23 15.14 -20.82
C LEU A 36 16.22 15.08 -19.63
N ALA A 37 16.33 16.18 -18.89
CA ALA A 37 17.19 16.25 -17.71
C ALA A 37 16.75 15.33 -16.55
N SER A 38 15.48 14.97 -16.50
CA SER A 38 14.93 14.06 -15.48
C SER A 38 15.08 12.59 -15.85
N ALA A 39 15.11 12.27 -17.14
CA ALA A 39 15.31 10.92 -17.65
C ALA A 39 16.80 10.48 -17.54
N ASP A 40 17.73 11.42 -17.57
CA ASP A 40 19.17 11.18 -17.53
C ASP A 40 19.63 10.97 -16.07
N ARG A 41 19.38 9.78 -15.54
CA ARG A 41 19.83 9.39 -14.19
C ARG A 41 21.30 8.99 -14.12
N ASP A 42 21.88 8.60 -15.27
CA ASP A 42 23.22 7.98 -15.35
C ASP A 42 24.31 8.93 -15.87
N GLY A 43 24.01 10.22 -15.99
CA GLY A 43 25.02 11.26 -16.22
C GLY A 43 25.77 11.12 -17.53
N ALA A 44 25.06 11.01 -18.67
CA ALA A 44 25.69 11.14 -19.98
C ALA A 44 26.26 12.56 -20.12
N ALA A 45 27.56 12.67 -19.90
CA ALA A 45 28.32 13.90 -20.09
C ALA A 45 28.12 14.43 -21.52
N GLY A 46 27.36 15.45 -21.70
CA GLY A 46 27.07 16.10 -22.99
C GLY A 46 25.67 16.66 -23.17
N GLN A 47 24.70 16.21 -22.37
CA GLN A 47 23.31 16.62 -22.49
C GLN A 47 22.90 17.75 -21.52
N GLY A 48 23.76 18.18 -20.62
CA GLY A 48 23.47 19.06 -19.50
C GLY A 48 23.10 20.52 -19.78
N ASN A 49 23.13 20.96 -21.04
CA ASN A 49 22.87 22.36 -21.37
C ASN A 49 21.40 22.70 -21.66
N TRP A 50 20.50 21.72 -21.64
CA TRP A 50 19.10 21.95 -22.00
C TRP A 50 18.42 22.96 -21.08
N LEU A 51 18.62 22.82 -19.77
CA LEU A 51 17.98 23.70 -18.77
C LEU A 51 18.59 25.10 -18.76
N ALA A 52 19.92 25.20 -18.82
CA ALA A 52 20.62 26.48 -18.82
C ALA A 52 20.27 27.35 -20.06
N ALA A 53 20.16 26.72 -21.23
CA ALA A 53 19.86 27.38 -22.49
C ALA A 53 18.43 27.93 -22.58
N GLN A 54 17.47 27.37 -21.81
CA GLN A 54 16.05 27.74 -21.88
C GLN A 54 15.62 28.79 -20.85
N GLY A 55 16.51 29.16 -19.91
CA GLY A 55 16.14 30.01 -18.78
C GLY A 55 15.14 29.33 -17.84
N TRP A 56 14.80 30.06 -16.81
CA TRP A 56 14.01 29.54 -15.71
C TRP A 56 12.56 30.01 -15.82
N GLY A 57 11.74 29.51 -16.57
CA GLY A 57 10.33 29.89 -16.68
C GLY A 57 9.62 30.22 -15.37
N PRO A 58 8.30 30.37 -15.37
CA PRO A 58 7.54 30.63 -14.15
C PRO A 58 7.57 29.43 -13.18
N ASP A 59 7.34 29.71 -11.89
CA ASP A 59 7.14 28.70 -10.86
C ASP A 59 5.98 27.76 -11.20
N PRO A 60 6.05 26.49 -10.79
CA PRO A 60 7.10 25.86 -9.96
C PRO A 60 8.32 25.38 -10.76
N LEU A 61 8.33 25.50 -12.07
CA LEU A 61 9.36 24.92 -12.94
C LEU A 61 10.74 25.56 -12.75
N ALA A 62 10.79 26.85 -12.45
CA ALA A 62 12.05 27.56 -12.22
C ALA A 62 12.85 26.96 -11.06
N ALA A 63 12.20 26.67 -9.94
CA ALA A 63 12.84 26.08 -8.77
C ALA A 63 13.37 24.67 -9.07
N VAL A 64 12.54 23.83 -9.73
CA VAL A 64 12.92 22.46 -10.08
C VAL A 64 14.05 22.43 -11.11
N ALA A 65 13.98 23.29 -12.13
CA ALA A 65 15.02 23.39 -13.14
C ALA A 65 16.39 23.79 -12.51
N LEU A 66 16.38 24.75 -11.59
CA LEU A 66 17.58 25.17 -10.87
C LEU A 66 18.14 24.06 -9.96
N LYS A 67 17.27 23.29 -9.30
CA LYS A 67 17.66 22.09 -8.54
C LYS A 67 18.36 21.08 -9.46
N ARG A 68 17.79 20.75 -10.62
CA ARG A 68 18.39 19.81 -11.57
C ARG A 68 19.75 20.26 -12.06
N GLU A 69 19.89 21.56 -12.36
CA GLU A 69 21.19 22.12 -12.74
C GLU A 69 22.22 22.04 -11.60
N ALA A 70 21.81 22.28 -10.37
CA ALA A 70 22.69 22.15 -9.20
C ALA A 70 23.16 20.70 -9.01
N LEU A 71 22.25 19.70 -9.12
CA LEU A 71 22.58 18.28 -9.04
C LEU A 71 23.53 17.86 -10.16
N ARG A 72 23.27 18.27 -11.39
CA ARG A 72 24.16 18.01 -12.52
C ARG A 72 25.57 18.55 -12.26
N ARG A 73 25.66 19.82 -11.81
CA ARG A 73 26.94 20.46 -11.50
C ARG A 73 27.68 19.74 -10.38
N GLU A 74 26.97 19.21 -9.38
CA GLU A 74 27.56 18.44 -8.29
C GLU A 74 28.17 17.12 -8.81
N LEU A 75 27.49 16.44 -9.72
CA LEU A 75 27.98 15.19 -10.34
C LEU A 75 29.19 15.41 -11.24
N GLU A 76 29.16 16.45 -12.10
CA GLU A 76 30.20 16.69 -13.11
C GLU A 76 31.45 17.37 -12.55
N ALA A 77 31.29 18.31 -11.66
CA ALA A 77 32.37 19.20 -11.20
C ALA A 77 32.60 19.18 -9.69
N GLY A 78 31.86 18.33 -8.98
CA GLY A 78 31.94 18.20 -7.54
C GLY A 78 31.11 19.24 -6.80
N ARG A 79 30.89 18.95 -5.53
CA ARG A 79 30.00 19.67 -4.61
C ARG A 79 30.30 21.17 -4.51
N GLU A 80 31.57 21.54 -4.35
CA GLU A 80 31.97 22.94 -4.18
C GLU A 80 31.52 23.81 -5.34
N LYS A 81 31.53 23.29 -6.56
CA LYS A 81 31.08 23.97 -7.77
C LYS A 81 29.56 24.13 -7.87
N ALA A 82 28.80 23.31 -7.14
CA ALA A 82 27.33 23.36 -7.08
C ALA A 82 26.82 24.34 -5.98
N LEU A 83 27.61 24.64 -4.94
CA LEU A 83 27.18 25.49 -3.81
C LEU A 83 26.59 26.84 -4.23
N PRO A 84 27.12 27.57 -5.21
CA PRO A 84 26.49 28.83 -5.65
C PRO A 84 25.08 28.66 -6.21
N LEU A 85 24.82 27.54 -6.91
CA LEU A 85 23.49 27.22 -7.45
C LEU A 85 22.52 26.87 -6.32
N TRP A 86 22.94 26.07 -5.33
CA TRP A 86 22.16 25.75 -4.15
C TRP A 86 21.79 27.00 -3.34
N ARG A 87 22.74 27.93 -3.14
CA ARG A 87 22.46 29.22 -2.49
C ARG A 87 21.49 30.09 -3.30
N THR A 88 21.60 30.08 -4.60
CA THR A 88 20.70 30.80 -5.51
C THR A 88 19.29 30.23 -5.44
N LEU A 89 19.14 28.89 -5.45
CA LEU A 89 17.86 28.22 -5.29
C LEU A 89 17.18 28.65 -4.00
N LEU A 90 17.87 28.51 -2.87
CA LEU A 90 17.33 28.85 -1.56
C LEU A 90 16.94 30.33 -1.43
N ARG A 91 17.73 31.25 -2.02
CA ARG A 91 17.44 32.68 -2.00
C ARG A 91 16.24 33.07 -2.86
N ARG A 92 16.12 32.47 -4.06
CA ARG A 92 15.07 32.84 -5.03
C ARG A 92 13.73 32.14 -4.76
N PHE A 93 13.78 30.92 -4.25
CA PHE A 93 12.61 30.04 -4.08
C PHE A 93 12.56 29.42 -2.67
N PRO A 94 12.65 30.23 -1.61
CA PRO A 94 12.82 29.71 -0.26
C PRO A 94 11.74 28.69 0.14
N ASP A 95 10.50 28.91 -0.25
CA ASP A 95 9.34 28.09 0.16
C ASP A 95 8.96 26.97 -0.82
N GLN A 96 9.71 26.85 -1.92
CA GLN A 96 9.48 25.76 -2.86
C GLN A 96 10.09 24.45 -2.36
N PRO A 97 9.43 23.29 -2.59
CA PRO A 97 9.93 21.98 -2.14
C PRO A 97 11.37 21.68 -2.60
N ALA A 98 11.76 22.11 -3.81
CA ALA A 98 13.12 21.96 -4.32
C ALA A 98 14.19 22.57 -3.39
N SER A 99 13.84 23.54 -2.57
CA SER A 99 14.77 24.18 -1.61
C SER A 99 15.11 23.29 -0.41
N ALA A 100 14.37 22.19 -0.19
CA ALA A 100 14.76 21.18 0.81
C ALA A 100 16.10 20.53 0.43
N ASP A 101 16.31 20.23 -0.87
CA ASP A 101 17.58 19.68 -1.36
C ASP A 101 18.72 20.69 -1.22
N ALA A 102 18.44 21.99 -1.45
CA ALA A 102 19.43 23.03 -1.22
C ALA A 102 19.83 23.15 0.26
N LEU A 103 18.86 23.13 1.18
CA LEU A 103 19.13 23.11 2.62
C LEU A 103 19.93 21.88 3.05
N TYR A 104 19.65 20.71 2.46
CA TYR A 104 20.41 19.49 2.70
C TYR A 104 21.86 19.61 2.21
N ALA A 105 22.06 20.07 0.98
CA ALA A 105 23.39 20.26 0.41
C ALA A 105 24.23 21.26 1.23
N LEU A 106 23.62 22.38 1.64
CA LEU A 106 24.28 23.41 2.45
C LEU A 106 24.44 22.99 3.92
N GLY A 107 23.52 22.20 4.46
CA GLY A 107 23.47 21.74 5.84
C GLY A 107 24.62 20.82 6.26
N ARG A 108 25.30 20.20 5.28
CA ARG A 108 26.54 19.44 5.54
C ARG A 108 27.70 20.31 6.00
N GLN A 109 27.66 21.61 5.73
CA GLN A 109 28.70 22.56 6.18
C GLN A 109 28.29 23.37 7.42
N ARG A 110 26.98 23.57 7.62
CA ARG A 110 26.45 24.43 8.69
C ARG A 110 25.22 23.80 9.34
N PRO A 111 25.27 23.50 10.64
CA PRO A 111 24.14 22.90 11.37
C PRO A 111 22.84 23.70 11.31
N GLU A 112 22.89 25.03 11.14
CA GLU A 112 21.71 25.89 11.10
C GLU A 112 20.81 25.54 9.89
N TRP A 113 21.41 25.27 8.71
CA TRP A 113 20.67 24.89 7.53
C TRP A 113 19.98 23.53 7.69
N ARG A 114 20.59 22.63 8.45
CA ARG A 114 19.99 21.34 8.78
C ARG A 114 18.79 21.50 9.69
N GLN A 115 18.87 22.31 10.74
CA GLN A 115 17.74 22.59 11.62
C GLN A 115 16.60 23.24 10.86
N GLU A 116 16.91 24.16 9.95
CA GLU A 116 15.93 24.82 9.11
C GLU A 116 15.26 23.82 8.16
N LEU A 117 16.00 22.87 7.56
CA LEU A 117 15.48 21.79 6.75
C LEU A 117 14.44 20.96 7.52
N LEU A 118 14.80 20.47 8.70
CA LEU A 118 13.91 19.65 9.53
C LEU A 118 12.65 20.41 9.95
N ARG A 119 12.76 21.71 10.18
CA ARG A 119 11.62 22.54 10.56
C ARG A 119 10.68 22.84 9.40
N ARG A 120 11.20 23.21 8.23
CA ARG A 120 10.42 23.70 7.08
C ARG A 120 9.89 22.58 6.21
N PHE A 121 10.66 21.53 6.01
CA PHE A 121 10.35 20.41 5.12
C PHE A 121 10.42 19.06 5.84
N PRO A 122 9.73 18.89 6.98
CA PRO A 122 10.00 17.81 7.93
C PRO A 122 9.84 16.39 7.36
N ALA A 123 8.96 16.17 6.41
CA ALA A 123 8.73 14.87 5.79
C ALA A 123 9.42 14.72 4.41
N HIS A 124 10.16 15.73 3.96
CA HIS A 124 10.89 15.66 2.70
C HIS A 124 12.01 14.60 2.79
N PRO A 125 12.27 13.81 1.73
CA PRO A 125 13.35 12.82 1.72
C PRO A 125 14.70 13.37 2.17
N ALA A 126 15.06 14.58 1.76
CA ALA A 126 16.27 15.27 2.20
C ALA A 126 16.31 15.52 3.72
N ALA A 127 15.17 15.84 4.34
CA ALA A 127 15.07 16.03 5.79
C ALA A 127 15.20 14.69 6.55
N LEU A 128 14.59 13.63 6.04
CA LEU A 128 14.67 12.30 6.62
C LEU A 128 16.11 11.74 6.52
N ALA A 129 16.78 11.93 5.37
CA ALA A 129 18.20 11.61 5.21
C ALA A 129 19.06 12.41 6.22
N ALA A 130 18.86 13.74 6.29
CA ALA A 130 19.57 14.58 7.25
C ALA A 130 19.34 14.15 8.71
N ALA A 131 18.13 13.74 9.05
CA ALA A 131 17.81 13.28 10.40
C ALA A 131 18.52 11.96 10.75
N LEU A 132 18.67 11.05 9.80
CA LEU A 132 19.39 9.79 9.98
C LEU A 132 20.92 10.00 10.06
N GLU A 133 21.46 10.91 9.23
CA GLU A 133 22.88 11.29 9.21
C GLU A 133 23.29 12.19 10.38
N ALA A 134 22.46 12.28 11.43
CA ALA A 134 22.69 13.18 12.57
C ALA A 134 24.14 13.13 13.06
N GLY A 135 24.68 14.32 13.37
CA GLY A 135 26.10 14.52 13.68
C GLY A 135 26.64 13.68 14.86
N PRO A 136 27.91 13.82 15.21
CA PRO A 136 28.57 12.99 16.23
C PRO A 136 27.98 13.17 17.63
N GLY A 137 27.27 14.26 17.88
CA GLY A 137 26.69 14.59 19.20
C GLY A 137 25.50 13.71 19.55
N GLU A 138 25.43 13.24 20.81
CA GLU A 138 24.29 12.43 21.29
C GLU A 138 22.95 13.18 21.19
N ALA A 139 22.95 14.47 21.51
CA ALA A 139 21.77 15.32 21.45
C ALA A 139 21.24 15.45 20.01
N GLU A 140 22.11 15.58 19.01
CA GLU A 140 21.74 15.67 17.61
C GLU A 140 21.17 14.35 17.10
N ARG A 141 21.79 13.21 17.43
CA ARG A 141 21.27 11.89 17.11
C ARG A 141 19.90 11.66 17.69
N ARG A 142 19.70 12.04 18.96
CA ARG A 142 18.40 11.94 19.63
C ARG A 142 17.33 12.76 18.92
N LEU A 143 17.61 14.02 18.58
CA LEU A 143 16.66 14.88 17.85
C LEU A 143 16.35 14.32 16.45
N GLY A 144 17.35 13.85 15.73
CA GLY A 144 17.16 13.21 14.42
C GLY A 144 16.28 11.95 14.51
N THR A 145 16.53 11.08 15.50
CA THR A 145 15.73 9.86 15.69
C THR A 145 14.28 10.18 16.08
N LEU A 146 14.05 11.17 16.95
CA LEU A 146 12.70 11.64 17.27
C LEU A 146 12.01 12.23 16.04
N HIS A 147 12.76 12.95 15.19
CA HIS A 147 12.23 13.46 13.92
C HIS A 147 11.79 12.31 13.00
N LEU A 148 12.62 11.28 12.84
CA LEU A 148 12.30 10.09 12.05
C LEU A 148 11.06 9.36 12.60
N ALA A 149 10.96 9.18 13.90
CA ALA A 149 9.80 8.54 14.53
C ALA A 149 8.48 9.27 14.22
N ARG A 150 8.53 10.59 14.04
CA ARG A 150 7.35 11.42 13.75
C ARG A 150 7.03 11.50 12.26
N TRP A 151 8.03 11.65 11.40
CA TRP A 151 7.86 12.06 10.02
C TRP A 151 8.22 10.99 8.99
N GLY A 152 9.07 10.05 9.37
CA GLY A 152 9.55 9.00 8.46
C GLY A 152 9.89 7.69 9.17
N PRO A 153 8.96 7.08 9.95
CA PRO A 153 9.29 5.85 10.71
C PRO A 153 9.60 4.63 9.81
N ARG A 154 9.21 4.71 8.53
CA ARG A 154 9.56 3.70 7.51
C ARG A 154 10.75 4.09 6.63
N TRP A 155 11.39 5.21 6.89
CA TRP A 155 12.61 5.59 6.18
C TRP A 155 13.69 4.53 6.40
N PRO A 156 14.47 4.15 5.37
CA PRO A 156 15.54 3.16 5.52
C PRO A 156 16.47 3.50 6.69
N GLY A 157 16.69 2.56 7.62
CA GLY A 157 17.47 2.77 8.84
C GLY A 157 16.73 3.42 10.02
N ALA A 158 15.55 4.01 9.80
CA ALA A 158 14.81 4.68 10.89
C ALA A 158 14.38 3.72 12.00
N GLY A 159 13.87 2.53 11.64
CA GLY A 159 13.41 1.53 12.62
C GLY A 159 14.52 1.10 13.57
N GLU A 160 15.72 0.88 13.07
CA GLU A 160 16.91 0.52 13.86
C GLU A 160 17.30 1.64 14.81
N ALA A 161 17.37 2.88 14.30
CA ALA A 161 17.69 4.06 15.11
C ALA A 161 16.65 4.30 16.22
N ILE A 162 15.35 4.18 15.89
CA ILE A 162 14.27 4.35 16.88
C ILE A 162 14.35 3.26 17.95
N THR A 163 14.51 1.99 17.57
CA THR A 163 14.62 0.87 18.50
C THR A 163 15.82 1.02 19.44
N ALA A 164 16.97 1.44 18.92
CA ALA A 164 18.16 1.71 19.74
C ALA A 164 17.91 2.81 20.78
N LEU A 165 17.23 3.90 20.37
CA LEU A 165 16.94 5.01 21.26
C LEU A 165 15.89 4.67 22.32
N CYS A 166 14.97 3.73 22.07
CA CYS A 166 14.00 3.26 23.06
C CYS A 166 14.63 2.66 24.32
N SER A 167 15.87 2.16 24.24
CA SER A 167 16.59 1.60 25.39
C SER A 167 17.07 2.69 26.37
N ASN A 168 17.08 3.94 25.94
CA ASN A 168 17.51 5.07 26.79
C ASN A 168 16.36 5.51 27.71
N ARG A 169 16.38 5.02 28.96
CA ARG A 169 15.36 5.30 29.97
C ARG A 169 15.47 6.70 30.61
N THR A 170 16.46 7.52 30.22
CA THR A 170 16.56 8.93 30.65
C THR A 170 15.66 9.85 29.81
N LEU A 171 15.05 9.35 28.76
CA LEU A 171 14.11 10.10 27.93
C LEU A 171 12.81 10.39 28.67
N SER A 172 12.21 11.54 28.34
CA SER A 172 10.89 11.88 28.89
C SER A 172 9.82 10.87 28.40
N PRO A 173 8.75 10.66 29.20
CA PRO A 173 7.62 9.81 28.77
C PRO A 173 7.06 10.20 27.41
N SER A 174 6.99 11.49 27.08
CA SER A 174 6.51 11.98 25.79
C SER A 174 7.44 11.60 24.63
N SER A 175 8.75 11.62 24.83
CA SER A 175 9.71 11.17 23.82
C SER A 175 9.61 9.68 23.58
N LEU A 176 9.53 8.88 24.63
CA LEU A 176 9.34 7.42 24.51
C LEU A 176 8.00 7.07 23.86
N ALA A 177 6.92 7.81 24.17
CA ALA A 177 5.62 7.65 23.53
C ALA A 177 5.69 7.97 22.02
N GLN A 178 6.44 9.00 21.63
CA GLN A 178 6.66 9.34 20.20
C GLN A 178 7.44 8.24 19.47
N LEU A 179 8.48 7.68 20.08
CA LEU A 179 9.23 6.55 19.51
C LEU A 179 8.34 5.31 19.36
N ALA A 180 7.57 4.96 20.39
CA ALA A 180 6.62 3.84 20.37
C ALA A 180 5.56 4.02 19.26
N GLN A 181 5.01 5.23 19.13
CA GLN A 181 4.07 5.55 18.05
C GLN A 181 4.71 5.36 16.67
N GLY A 182 5.94 5.85 16.46
CA GLY A 182 6.66 5.68 15.20
C GLY A 182 6.86 4.22 14.81
N LEU A 183 7.30 3.37 15.76
CA LEU A 183 7.44 1.92 15.54
C LEU A 183 6.10 1.26 15.22
N ALA A 184 5.04 1.62 15.94
CA ALA A 184 3.70 1.10 15.65
C ALA A 184 3.19 1.52 14.26
N GLU A 185 3.40 2.76 13.85
CA GLU A 185 3.08 3.25 12.51
C GLU A 185 3.92 2.55 11.42
N ALA A 186 5.16 2.16 11.74
CA ALA A 186 5.99 1.33 10.86
C ALA A 186 5.55 -0.15 10.80
N GLY A 187 4.72 -0.60 11.75
CA GLY A 187 4.24 -1.98 11.85
C GLY A 187 5.03 -2.83 12.88
N ASP A 188 6.03 -2.26 13.54
CA ASP A 188 6.80 -2.94 14.60
C ASP A 188 6.12 -2.81 15.97
N GLY A 189 5.12 -3.66 16.22
CA GLY A 189 4.40 -3.71 17.49
C GLY A 189 5.25 -4.19 18.66
N GLN A 190 6.21 -5.07 18.44
CA GLN A 190 7.12 -5.56 19.47
C GLN A 190 8.14 -4.48 19.86
N GLY A 191 8.70 -3.79 18.89
CA GLY A 191 9.54 -2.63 19.13
C GLY A 191 8.81 -1.54 19.93
N ALA A 192 7.56 -1.26 19.56
CA ALA A 192 6.72 -0.30 20.28
C ALA A 192 6.48 -0.73 21.74
N LEU A 193 6.24 -2.02 22.03
CA LEU A 193 6.12 -2.54 23.40
C LEU A 193 7.40 -2.34 24.20
N ARG A 194 8.56 -2.60 23.60
CA ARG A 194 9.85 -2.36 24.27
C ARG A 194 10.04 -0.88 24.67
N CYS A 195 9.62 0.07 23.81
CA CYS A 195 9.62 1.49 24.14
C CYS A 195 8.73 1.82 25.35
N LEU A 196 7.53 1.23 25.41
CA LEU A 196 6.56 1.46 26.48
C LEU A 196 6.96 0.81 27.81
N GLY A 197 7.82 -0.19 27.79
CA GLY A 197 8.25 -0.97 28.96
C GLY A 197 7.16 -1.92 29.49
N ASP A 198 7.39 -2.43 30.71
CA ASP A 198 6.56 -3.49 31.30
C ASP A 198 5.08 -3.10 31.50
N GLN A 199 4.83 -1.82 31.75
CA GLN A 199 3.47 -1.28 31.92
C GLN A 199 2.70 -1.14 30.60
N GLY A 200 3.37 -1.29 29.44
CA GLY A 200 2.75 -1.15 28.14
C GLY A 200 2.07 0.21 27.95
N GLY A 201 0.79 0.20 27.58
CA GLY A 201 0.00 1.42 27.38
C GLY A 201 -0.62 2.04 28.67
N GLU A 202 -0.30 1.53 29.86
CA GLU A 202 -0.96 1.93 31.12
C GLU A 202 -0.11 2.82 32.03
N GLY A 203 1.22 2.89 31.82
CA GLY A 203 2.11 3.74 32.60
C GLY A 203 2.24 5.17 32.07
N PRO A 204 3.12 5.99 32.67
CA PRO A 204 3.32 7.39 32.28
C PRO A 204 3.63 7.59 30.80
N ILE A 205 4.33 6.65 30.17
CA ILE A 205 4.62 6.67 28.73
C ILE A 205 3.32 6.42 27.95
N GLY A 206 2.50 5.47 28.39
CA GLY A 206 1.20 5.18 27.79
C GLY A 206 0.23 6.35 27.88
N GLU A 207 0.21 7.06 29.00
CA GLU A 207 -0.61 8.27 29.17
C GLU A 207 -0.15 9.42 28.25
N ALA A 208 1.13 9.51 27.95
CA ALA A 208 1.69 10.50 27.01
C ALA A 208 1.38 10.20 25.53
N LEU A 209 0.86 8.99 25.19
CA LEU A 209 0.47 8.67 23.82
C LEU A 209 -0.68 9.56 23.34
N SER A 210 -0.59 10.01 22.09
CA SER A 210 -1.72 10.60 21.37
C SER A 210 -2.79 9.56 21.06
N ASP A 211 -4.03 9.99 20.80
CA ASP A 211 -5.10 9.06 20.37
C ASP A 211 -4.73 8.37 19.06
N ARG A 212 -4.07 9.07 18.14
CA ARG A 212 -3.49 8.47 16.93
C ARG A 212 -2.43 7.41 17.26
N GLY A 213 -1.57 7.65 18.26
CA GLY A 213 -0.59 6.67 18.74
C GLY A 213 -1.26 5.43 19.31
N ARG A 214 -2.31 5.61 20.11
CA ARG A 214 -3.12 4.50 20.65
C ARG A 214 -3.79 3.68 19.56
N LEU A 215 -4.34 4.34 18.52
CA LEU A 215 -4.89 3.63 17.36
C LEU A 215 -3.82 2.82 16.60
N ALA A 216 -2.64 3.39 16.38
CA ALA A 216 -1.54 2.70 15.70
C ALA A 216 -1.11 1.45 16.46
N LEU A 217 -0.96 1.56 17.79
CA LEU A 217 -0.68 0.43 18.69
C LEU A 217 -1.79 -0.60 18.66
N GLY A 218 -3.04 -0.17 18.81
CA GLY A 218 -4.22 -1.03 18.77
C GLY A 218 -4.26 -1.87 17.48
N ARG A 219 -4.13 -1.26 16.32
CA ARG A 219 -4.08 -1.96 15.02
C ARG A 219 -2.97 -2.99 14.94
N THR A 220 -1.80 -2.68 15.47
CA THR A 220 -0.64 -3.57 15.38
C THR A 220 -0.76 -4.74 16.34
N TRP A 221 -1.20 -4.47 17.59
CA TRP A 221 -1.34 -5.52 18.62
C TRP A 221 -2.55 -6.45 18.39
N LEU A 222 -3.59 -5.98 17.70
CA LEU A 222 -4.71 -6.85 17.31
C LEU A 222 -4.30 -8.01 16.40
N LYS A 223 -3.16 -7.89 15.72
CA LYS A 223 -2.57 -8.94 14.87
C LYS A 223 -1.62 -9.87 15.63
N GLY A 224 -1.38 -9.60 16.92
CA GLY A 224 -0.43 -10.32 17.75
C GLY A 224 -1.06 -11.46 18.55
N THR A 225 -0.34 -11.87 19.60
CA THR A 225 -0.77 -12.89 20.56
C THR A 225 -2.05 -12.50 21.31
N PRO A 226 -2.77 -13.44 21.94
CA PRO A 226 -3.95 -13.13 22.75
C PRO A 226 -3.70 -12.06 23.82
N ASP A 227 -2.52 -12.05 24.47
CA ASP A 227 -2.14 -11.00 25.43
C ASP A 227 -1.98 -9.62 24.75
N ALA A 228 -1.35 -9.57 23.57
CA ALA A 228 -1.25 -8.35 22.79
C ALA A 228 -2.64 -7.84 22.35
N GLN A 229 -3.55 -8.73 21.96
CA GLN A 229 -4.93 -8.38 21.61
C GLN A 229 -5.71 -7.83 22.80
N ALA A 230 -5.51 -8.37 24.01
CA ALA A 230 -6.12 -7.84 25.23
C ALA A 230 -5.58 -6.42 25.55
N LYS A 231 -4.27 -6.20 25.39
CA LYS A 231 -3.66 -4.87 25.52
C LYS A 231 -4.21 -3.89 24.48
N ALA A 232 -4.36 -4.35 23.22
CA ALA A 232 -4.98 -3.56 22.17
C ALA A 232 -6.37 -3.07 22.56
N SER A 233 -7.22 -3.96 23.09
CA SER A 233 -8.59 -3.62 23.49
C SER A 233 -8.63 -2.55 24.57
N ARG A 234 -7.81 -2.70 25.62
CA ARG A 234 -7.71 -1.66 26.66
C ARG A 234 -7.25 -0.32 26.11
N THR A 235 -6.26 -0.34 25.22
CA THR A 235 -5.72 0.88 24.60
C THR A 235 -6.74 1.56 23.69
N LEU A 236 -7.52 0.80 22.94
CA LEU A 236 -8.59 1.32 22.07
C LEU A 236 -9.78 1.85 22.90
N LEU A 237 -10.17 1.18 23.99
CA LEU A 237 -11.20 1.68 24.90
C LEU A 237 -10.83 3.05 25.47
N LYS A 238 -9.57 3.26 25.86
CA LYS A 238 -9.12 4.58 26.33
C LYS A 238 -9.31 5.68 25.29
N VAL A 239 -9.21 5.38 23.98
CA VAL A 239 -9.51 6.37 22.92
C VAL A 239 -11.00 6.75 22.95
N VAL A 240 -11.87 5.75 23.07
CA VAL A 240 -13.33 5.98 23.14
C VAL A 240 -13.75 6.78 24.37
N GLU A 241 -13.14 6.49 25.53
CA GLU A 241 -13.39 7.18 26.80
C GLU A 241 -12.91 8.62 26.81
N ARG A 242 -11.72 8.89 26.24
CA ARG A 242 -11.12 10.24 26.25
C ARG A 242 -11.82 11.22 25.33
N ARG A 243 -12.25 10.77 24.16
CA ARG A 243 -12.89 11.60 23.12
C ARG A 243 -14.00 10.82 22.42
N PRO A 244 -15.12 10.59 23.09
CA PRO A 244 -16.18 9.74 22.54
C PRO A 244 -16.80 10.26 21.24
N ASP A 245 -16.63 11.53 20.92
CA ASP A 245 -17.16 12.16 19.70
C ASP A 245 -16.11 12.36 18.60
N GLY A 246 -14.87 11.95 18.83
CA GLY A 246 -13.77 12.11 17.88
C GLY A 246 -13.73 11.02 16.78
N PRO A 247 -13.14 11.32 15.63
CA PRO A 247 -12.95 10.33 14.55
C PRO A 247 -12.07 9.16 14.98
N GLU A 248 -11.16 9.38 15.94
CA GLU A 248 -10.35 8.32 16.52
C GLU A 248 -11.19 7.33 17.34
N ALA A 249 -12.26 7.78 18.01
CA ALA A 249 -13.17 6.90 18.75
C ALA A 249 -13.98 6.01 17.81
N GLU A 250 -14.46 6.55 16.69
CA GLU A 250 -15.15 5.77 15.66
C GLU A 250 -14.27 4.64 15.13
N GLU A 251 -13.02 4.96 14.79
CA GLU A 251 -12.06 3.98 14.33
C GLU A 251 -11.71 2.94 15.42
N ALA A 252 -11.58 3.36 16.68
CA ALA A 252 -11.36 2.45 17.80
C ALA A 252 -12.51 1.47 18.00
N VAL A 253 -13.76 1.94 17.92
CA VAL A 253 -14.96 1.09 17.99
C VAL A 253 -15.01 0.10 16.83
N ARG A 254 -14.69 0.53 15.61
CA ARG A 254 -14.61 -0.34 14.43
C ARG A 254 -13.59 -1.46 14.65
N LEU A 255 -12.37 -1.12 15.08
CA LEU A 255 -11.31 -2.10 15.36
C LEU A 255 -11.69 -3.09 16.49
N LEU A 256 -12.36 -2.63 17.54
CA LEU A 256 -12.87 -3.49 18.61
C LEU A 256 -13.94 -4.46 18.09
N SER A 257 -14.81 -4.00 17.18
CA SER A 257 -15.89 -4.80 16.60
C SER A 257 -15.39 -5.86 15.61
N GLU A 258 -14.22 -5.67 15.00
CA GLU A 258 -13.61 -6.62 14.06
C GLU A 258 -12.98 -7.85 14.77
N ARG A 259 -12.78 -7.80 16.08
CA ARG A 259 -12.22 -8.93 16.83
C ARG A 259 -13.16 -10.12 16.84
N ASP A 260 -12.58 -11.32 16.67
CA ASP A 260 -13.30 -12.59 16.78
C ASP A 260 -12.86 -13.36 18.04
N SER A 261 -13.36 -12.92 19.20
CA SER A 261 -13.09 -13.57 20.48
C SER A 261 -14.31 -13.51 21.41
N ALA A 262 -14.41 -14.46 22.32
CA ALA A 262 -15.57 -14.67 23.18
C ALA A 262 -15.90 -13.47 24.11
N ASP A 263 -14.90 -12.65 24.44
CA ASP A 263 -15.05 -11.47 25.30
C ASP A 263 -15.67 -10.27 24.58
N VAL A 264 -15.60 -10.22 23.24
CA VAL A 264 -16.01 -9.05 22.44
C VAL A 264 -17.48 -8.69 22.60
N PRO A 265 -18.46 -9.60 22.56
CA PRO A 265 -19.86 -9.21 22.72
C PRO A 265 -20.15 -8.52 24.06
N ALA A 266 -19.53 -8.97 25.16
CA ALA A 266 -19.69 -8.33 26.47
C ALA A 266 -19.06 -6.93 26.49
N LEU A 267 -17.84 -6.81 25.94
CA LEU A 267 -17.14 -5.53 25.82
C LEU A 267 -17.93 -4.52 24.96
N LEU A 268 -18.48 -4.95 23.84
CA LEU A 268 -19.25 -4.06 22.96
C LEU A 268 -20.58 -3.60 23.61
N ARG A 269 -21.23 -4.46 24.40
CA ARG A 269 -22.42 -4.09 25.18
C ARG A 269 -22.12 -3.10 26.30
N SER A 270 -20.88 -3.02 26.80
CA SER A 270 -20.46 -2.06 27.83
C SER A 270 -20.17 -0.65 27.28
N LEU A 271 -20.05 -0.49 25.96
CA LEU A 271 -19.79 0.81 25.34
C LEU A 271 -20.92 1.80 25.61
N PRO A 272 -20.67 3.12 25.55
CA PRO A 272 -21.71 4.15 25.63
C PRO A 272 -22.85 3.92 24.62
N PRO A 273 -24.11 4.33 24.91
CA PRO A 273 -25.28 4.07 24.06
C PRO A 273 -25.10 4.49 22.59
N ARG A 274 -24.42 5.61 22.34
CA ARG A 274 -24.07 6.08 21.00
C ARG A 274 -23.36 5.00 20.21
N TRP A 275 -22.32 4.40 20.76
CA TRP A 275 -21.50 3.40 20.10
C TRP A 275 -22.16 2.01 20.09
N ARG A 276 -22.84 1.63 21.17
CA ARG A 276 -23.62 0.37 21.20
C ARG A 276 -24.60 0.26 20.04
N ASN A 277 -25.23 1.38 19.68
CA ASN A 277 -26.21 1.45 18.60
C ASN A 277 -25.61 1.80 17.24
N SER A 278 -24.29 1.74 17.08
CA SER A 278 -23.60 1.97 15.82
C SER A 278 -23.57 0.72 14.94
N ALA A 279 -23.42 0.91 13.64
CA ALA A 279 -23.36 -0.18 12.67
C ALA A 279 -22.27 -1.23 12.98
N PRO A 280 -21.00 -0.87 13.29
CA PRO A 280 -19.97 -1.85 13.59
C PRO A 280 -20.31 -2.74 14.78
N VAL A 281 -20.85 -2.16 15.85
CA VAL A 281 -21.21 -2.91 17.05
C VAL A 281 -22.39 -3.84 16.79
N GLN A 282 -23.46 -3.33 16.16
CA GLN A 282 -24.65 -4.12 15.85
C GLN A 282 -24.35 -5.24 14.84
N ALA A 283 -23.51 -4.98 13.85
CA ALA A 283 -23.04 -5.98 12.91
C ALA A 283 -22.29 -7.13 13.63
N ARG A 284 -21.39 -6.79 14.56
CA ARG A 284 -20.66 -7.81 15.33
C ARG A 284 -21.57 -8.63 16.23
N LEU A 285 -22.51 -7.98 16.91
CA LEU A 285 -23.49 -8.66 17.76
C LEU A 285 -24.38 -9.61 16.96
N ALA A 286 -24.88 -9.17 15.79
CA ALA A 286 -25.67 -9.99 14.89
C ALA A 286 -24.94 -11.27 14.42
N LEU A 287 -23.61 -11.22 14.25
CA LEU A 287 -22.80 -12.40 13.92
C LEU A 287 -22.72 -13.43 15.06
N THR A 288 -22.96 -13.04 16.31
CA THR A 288 -22.97 -13.92 17.48
C THR A 288 -24.35 -14.52 17.76
N GLU A 289 -25.38 -13.99 17.17
CA GLU A 289 -26.75 -14.48 17.28
C GLU A 289 -27.02 -15.56 16.23
N SER A 290 -27.79 -16.59 16.59
CA SER A 290 -28.02 -17.76 15.72
C SER A 290 -29.06 -17.52 14.61
N GLY A 291 -29.55 -16.29 14.40
CA GLY A 291 -30.66 -15.99 13.49
C GLY A 291 -30.28 -15.10 12.30
N VAL A 292 -30.83 -15.39 11.12
CA VAL A 292 -30.66 -14.55 9.92
C VAL A 292 -31.39 -13.21 10.09
N SER A 293 -32.44 -13.14 10.89
CA SER A 293 -33.29 -11.94 11.05
C SER A 293 -32.53 -10.73 11.61
N SER A 294 -31.65 -10.91 12.60
CA SER A 294 -30.80 -9.83 13.14
C SER A 294 -29.82 -9.30 12.07
N THR A 295 -29.23 -10.19 11.30
CA THR A 295 -28.38 -9.84 10.15
C THR A 295 -29.15 -8.97 9.14
N LEU A 296 -30.34 -9.41 8.69
CA LEU A 296 -31.13 -8.68 7.72
C LEU A 296 -31.59 -7.30 8.26
N ALA A 297 -31.88 -7.19 9.56
CA ALA A 297 -32.22 -5.94 10.21
C ALA A 297 -31.07 -4.92 10.16
N VAL A 298 -29.84 -5.36 10.45
CA VAL A 298 -28.64 -4.50 10.37
C VAL A 298 -28.38 -4.06 8.93
N LEU A 299 -28.42 -4.97 7.95
CA LEU A 299 -28.20 -4.65 6.53
C LEU A 299 -29.18 -3.60 6.01
N ARG A 300 -30.46 -3.70 6.40
CA ARG A 300 -31.49 -2.73 6.00
C ARG A 300 -31.33 -1.37 6.69
N ARG A 301 -30.83 -1.36 7.93
CA ARG A 301 -30.70 -0.14 8.71
C ARG A 301 -29.48 0.70 8.32
N TRP A 302 -28.36 0.06 7.95
CA TRP A 302 -27.11 0.74 7.60
C TRP A 302 -26.49 0.20 6.28
N PRO A 303 -27.21 0.32 5.14
CA PRO A 303 -26.75 -0.28 3.88
C PRO A 303 -25.45 0.32 3.34
N GLN A 304 -25.11 1.55 3.74
CA GLN A 304 -23.91 2.26 3.29
C GLN A 304 -22.71 2.13 4.26
N ASP A 305 -22.88 1.43 5.37
CA ASP A 305 -21.79 1.27 6.35
C ASP A 305 -20.92 0.06 6.02
N PRO A 306 -19.58 0.20 6.02
CA PRO A 306 -18.64 -0.91 5.78
C PRO A 306 -18.89 -2.13 6.67
N ALA A 307 -19.31 -1.94 7.92
CA ALA A 307 -19.61 -3.06 8.82
C ALA A 307 -20.78 -3.91 8.34
N SER A 308 -21.77 -3.31 7.66
CA SER A 308 -22.87 -4.05 7.03
C SER A 308 -22.39 -4.87 5.84
N TRP A 309 -21.43 -4.37 5.06
CA TRP A 309 -20.85 -5.11 3.94
C TRP A 309 -20.06 -6.34 4.41
N ASP A 310 -19.34 -6.19 5.51
CA ASP A 310 -18.61 -7.31 6.13
C ASP A 310 -19.57 -8.31 6.79
N LEU A 311 -20.62 -7.83 7.47
CA LEU A 311 -21.69 -8.67 8.03
C LEU A 311 -22.37 -9.50 6.92
N GLN A 312 -22.79 -8.86 5.82
CA GLN A 312 -23.40 -9.55 4.69
C GLN A 312 -22.51 -10.70 4.21
N TRP A 313 -21.21 -10.41 4.03
CA TRP A 313 -20.28 -11.41 3.56
C TRP A 313 -20.08 -12.58 4.54
N GLU A 314 -19.86 -12.30 5.83
CA GLU A 314 -19.65 -13.38 6.80
C GLU A 314 -20.91 -14.23 7.00
N ALA A 315 -22.08 -13.64 6.94
CA ALA A 315 -23.35 -14.39 6.98
C ALA A 315 -23.53 -15.25 5.72
N ALA A 316 -23.33 -14.67 4.54
CA ALA A 316 -23.38 -15.40 3.27
C ALA A 316 -22.36 -16.54 3.23
N ARG A 317 -21.12 -16.31 3.70
CA ARG A 317 -20.08 -17.32 3.75
C ARG A 317 -20.45 -18.49 4.68
N ARG A 318 -21.08 -18.23 5.81
CA ARG A 318 -21.58 -19.32 6.71
C ARG A 318 -22.63 -20.15 5.98
N ALA A 319 -23.57 -19.53 5.31
CA ALA A 319 -24.60 -20.21 4.52
C ALA A 319 -23.98 -21.01 3.35
N LEU A 320 -23.00 -20.45 2.62
CA LEU A 320 -22.24 -21.14 1.56
C LEU A 320 -21.60 -22.44 2.06
N LEU A 321 -20.93 -22.39 3.20
CA LEU A 321 -20.23 -23.54 3.76
C LEU A 321 -21.19 -24.57 4.37
N ALA A 322 -22.40 -24.17 4.71
CA ALA A 322 -23.49 -25.06 5.14
C ALA A 322 -24.27 -25.66 3.97
N GLY A 323 -24.04 -25.20 2.73
CA GLY A 323 -24.84 -25.60 1.57
C GLY A 323 -26.25 -25.00 1.54
N ASP A 324 -26.51 -23.96 2.33
CA ASP A 324 -27.79 -23.23 2.35
C ASP A 324 -27.81 -22.17 1.23
N TRP A 325 -28.07 -22.63 0.01
CA TRP A 325 -28.03 -21.78 -1.19
C TRP A 325 -29.16 -20.76 -1.24
N GLU A 326 -30.35 -21.10 -0.73
CA GLU A 326 -31.48 -20.16 -0.62
C GLU A 326 -31.16 -19.03 0.39
N GLY A 327 -30.56 -19.39 1.54
CA GLY A 327 -30.05 -18.44 2.51
C GLY A 327 -28.99 -17.50 1.92
N VAL A 328 -28.06 -18.01 1.11
CA VAL A 328 -27.08 -17.20 0.39
C VAL A 328 -27.76 -16.16 -0.49
N VAL A 329 -28.70 -16.58 -1.33
CA VAL A 329 -29.43 -15.68 -2.24
C VAL A 329 -30.17 -14.60 -1.42
N THR A 330 -30.88 -14.99 -0.37
CA THR A 330 -31.65 -14.07 0.49
C THR A 330 -30.75 -13.00 1.12
N ILE A 331 -29.59 -13.41 1.69
CA ILE A 331 -28.64 -12.50 2.34
C ILE A 331 -28.02 -11.54 1.29
N LEU A 332 -27.57 -12.06 0.15
CA LEU A 332 -26.96 -11.23 -0.87
C LEU A 332 -27.95 -10.26 -1.51
N GLN A 333 -29.19 -10.65 -1.78
CA GLN A 333 -30.20 -9.77 -2.34
C GLN A 333 -30.70 -8.67 -1.36
N THR A 334 -30.53 -8.85 -0.06
CA THR A 334 -30.90 -7.82 0.94
C THR A 334 -30.07 -6.54 0.79
N LEU A 335 -28.81 -6.66 0.40
CA LEU A 335 -27.93 -5.53 0.06
C LEU A 335 -27.30 -5.83 -1.30
N PRO A 336 -27.88 -5.35 -2.42
CA PRO A 336 -27.49 -5.72 -3.76
C PRO A 336 -26.13 -5.11 -4.18
N ALA A 337 -25.51 -5.71 -5.20
CA ALA A 337 -24.18 -5.36 -5.69
C ALA A 337 -24.04 -3.89 -6.10
N GLU A 338 -25.12 -3.27 -6.58
CA GLU A 338 -25.16 -1.88 -7.02
C GLU A 338 -24.99 -0.87 -5.87
N GLN A 339 -25.23 -1.30 -4.64
CA GLN A 339 -25.03 -0.50 -3.43
C GLN A 339 -23.66 -0.72 -2.78
N LEU A 340 -22.88 -1.64 -3.32
CA LEU A 340 -21.57 -1.99 -2.79
C LEU A 340 -20.44 -1.30 -3.55
N PRO A 341 -19.31 -1.00 -2.88
CA PRO A 341 -18.09 -0.62 -3.58
C PRO A 341 -17.69 -1.66 -4.64
N PRO A 342 -17.12 -1.24 -5.78
CA PRO A 342 -16.82 -2.14 -6.91
C PRO A 342 -16.05 -3.42 -6.52
N ALA A 343 -15.08 -3.32 -5.63
CA ALA A 343 -14.31 -4.46 -5.17
C ALA A 343 -15.15 -5.51 -4.43
N LEU A 344 -16.18 -5.07 -3.70
CA LEU A 344 -17.10 -5.94 -2.97
C LEU A 344 -18.24 -6.44 -3.86
N ALA A 345 -18.69 -5.63 -4.81
CA ALA A 345 -19.69 -6.00 -5.81
C ALA A 345 -19.24 -7.22 -6.64
N ALA A 346 -17.93 -7.32 -6.96
CA ALA A 346 -17.39 -8.48 -7.64
C ALA A 346 -17.58 -9.78 -6.85
N ARG A 347 -17.29 -9.76 -5.54
CA ARG A 347 -17.49 -10.89 -4.62
C ARG A 347 -18.97 -11.27 -4.54
N HIS A 348 -19.80 -10.29 -4.36
CA HIS A 348 -21.25 -10.45 -4.28
C HIS A 348 -21.81 -11.15 -5.53
N ARG A 349 -21.54 -10.61 -6.71
CA ARG A 349 -22.03 -11.18 -7.98
C ARG A 349 -21.49 -12.57 -8.24
N PHE A 350 -20.22 -12.83 -7.90
CA PHE A 350 -19.67 -14.17 -8.09
C PHE A 350 -20.43 -15.22 -7.29
N TRP A 351 -20.64 -14.97 -6.00
CA TRP A 351 -21.31 -15.94 -5.12
C TRP A 351 -22.82 -16.00 -5.32
N LEU A 352 -23.45 -14.91 -5.77
CA LEU A 352 -24.85 -14.96 -6.20
C LEU A 352 -25.02 -15.90 -7.41
N GLY A 353 -24.20 -15.75 -8.45
CA GLY A 353 -24.21 -16.65 -9.59
C GLY A 353 -23.85 -18.09 -9.23
N TYR A 354 -22.94 -18.28 -8.24
CA TYR A 354 -22.62 -19.62 -7.75
C TYR A 354 -23.85 -20.26 -7.09
N ALA A 355 -24.53 -19.57 -6.18
CA ALA A 355 -25.74 -20.06 -5.50
C ALA A 355 -26.90 -20.32 -6.48
N GLN A 356 -27.09 -19.43 -7.45
CA GLN A 356 -28.08 -19.62 -8.54
C GLN A 356 -27.82 -20.93 -9.29
N ARG A 357 -26.57 -21.22 -9.64
CA ARG A 357 -26.24 -22.48 -10.31
C ARG A 357 -26.51 -23.70 -9.44
N GLU A 358 -26.15 -23.67 -8.16
CA GLU A 358 -26.40 -24.79 -7.24
C GLU A 358 -27.92 -25.03 -7.00
N LEU A 359 -28.75 -23.99 -7.22
CA LEU A 359 -30.22 -24.06 -7.19
C LEU A 359 -30.82 -24.46 -8.56
N GLY A 360 -30.00 -24.79 -9.57
CA GLY A 360 -30.46 -25.18 -10.89
C GLY A 360 -30.85 -24.01 -11.84
N GLN A 361 -30.56 -22.77 -11.43
CA GLN A 361 -30.82 -21.53 -12.19
C GLN A 361 -29.62 -21.22 -13.10
N GLU A 362 -29.30 -22.08 -14.06
CA GLU A 362 -28.05 -22.01 -14.84
C GLU A 362 -27.99 -20.75 -15.72
N GLU A 363 -29.10 -20.35 -16.35
CA GLU A 363 -29.16 -19.17 -17.23
C GLU A 363 -28.88 -17.87 -16.42
N GLU A 364 -29.50 -17.73 -15.26
CA GLU A 364 -29.31 -16.60 -14.36
C GLU A 364 -27.87 -16.54 -13.85
N ALA A 365 -27.28 -17.68 -13.50
CA ALA A 365 -25.90 -17.76 -13.06
C ALA A 365 -24.93 -17.27 -14.15
N ILE A 366 -25.13 -17.71 -15.39
CA ILE A 366 -24.34 -17.29 -16.54
C ILE A 366 -24.48 -15.78 -16.78
N LEU A 367 -25.70 -15.23 -16.71
CA LEU A 367 -25.94 -13.79 -16.86
C LEU A 367 -25.26 -12.99 -15.74
N THR A 368 -25.35 -13.44 -14.51
CA THR A 368 -24.71 -12.82 -13.34
C THR A 368 -23.20 -12.78 -13.50
N TRP A 369 -22.55 -13.88 -13.92
CA TRP A 369 -21.09 -13.91 -14.15
C TRP A 369 -20.66 -13.11 -15.38
N LYS A 370 -21.45 -13.08 -16.47
CA LYS A 370 -21.19 -12.20 -17.61
C LYS A 370 -21.23 -10.72 -17.20
N GLY A 371 -22.22 -10.32 -16.41
CA GLY A 371 -22.32 -8.98 -15.84
C GLY A 371 -21.14 -8.66 -14.92
N LEU A 372 -20.69 -9.62 -14.12
CA LEU A 372 -19.48 -9.46 -13.30
C LEU A 372 -18.27 -9.14 -14.19
N LEU A 373 -18.04 -9.89 -15.27
CA LEU A 373 -16.88 -9.68 -16.15
C LEU A 373 -16.91 -8.34 -16.90
N VAL A 374 -18.09 -7.78 -17.16
CA VAL A 374 -18.21 -6.43 -17.74
C VAL A 374 -17.74 -5.36 -16.78
N HIS A 375 -18.22 -5.41 -15.52
CA HIS A 375 -17.96 -4.36 -14.55
C HIS A 375 -16.69 -4.59 -13.70
N HIS A 376 -16.31 -5.85 -13.47
CA HIS A 376 -15.21 -6.25 -12.58
C HIS A 376 -14.37 -7.37 -13.18
N PRO A 377 -13.72 -7.17 -14.35
CA PRO A 377 -12.98 -8.23 -15.04
C PRO A 377 -11.69 -8.66 -14.34
N GLY A 378 -11.14 -7.80 -13.46
CA GLY A 378 -9.93 -8.04 -12.68
C GLY A 378 -10.19 -8.74 -11.35
N GLY A 379 -9.09 -8.99 -10.59
CA GLY A 379 -9.14 -9.58 -9.26
C GLY A 379 -9.56 -11.06 -9.23
N TYR A 380 -9.64 -11.61 -8.02
CA TYR A 380 -9.94 -13.03 -7.80
C TYR A 380 -11.29 -13.47 -8.39
N TYR A 381 -12.34 -12.68 -8.16
CA TYR A 381 -13.69 -13.05 -8.60
C TYR A 381 -13.88 -12.86 -10.11
N GLY A 382 -13.19 -11.90 -10.74
CA GLY A 382 -13.12 -11.78 -12.20
C GLY A 382 -12.45 -13.01 -12.84
N TRP A 383 -11.32 -13.44 -12.26
CA TRP A 383 -10.68 -14.70 -12.67
C TRP A 383 -11.63 -15.89 -12.55
N ARG A 384 -12.23 -16.11 -11.37
CA ARG A 384 -13.07 -17.29 -11.15
C ARG A 384 -14.34 -17.29 -12.02
N ALA A 385 -14.94 -16.11 -12.27
CA ALA A 385 -16.06 -15.99 -13.20
C ALA A 385 -15.65 -16.32 -14.65
N SER A 386 -14.45 -15.88 -15.08
CA SER A 386 -13.91 -16.24 -16.39
C SER A 386 -13.73 -17.75 -16.53
N ALA A 387 -13.12 -18.41 -15.54
CA ALA A 387 -12.94 -19.86 -15.51
C ALA A 387 -14.29 -20.63 -15.52
N ARG A 388 -15.29 -20.17 -14.73
CA ARG A 388 -16.63 -20.76 -14.68
C ARG A 388 -17.40 -20.64 -15.99
N LEU A 389 -17.14 -19.60 -16.77
CA LEU A 389 -17.71 -19.41 -18.09
C LEU A 389 -16.91 -20.11 -19.21
N GLY A 390 -15.88 -20.89 -18.86
CA GLY A 390 -15.04 -21.60 -19.84
C GLY A 390 -14.25 -20.67 -20.75
N LYS A 391 -13.97 -19.42 -20.32
CA LYS A 391 -13.22 -18.44 -21.11
C LYS A 391 -11.71 -18.60 -20.87
N GLU A 392 -11.16 -17.79 -20.00
CA GLU A 392 -9.72 -17.73 -19.71
C GLU A 392 -9.46 -18.15 -18.28
N ASP A 393 -8.32 -18.76 -18.03
CA ASP A 393 -7.88 -19.18 -16.70
C ASP A 393 -6.48 -18.64 -16.40
N LEU A 394 -6.10 -18.64 -15.12
CA LEU A 394 -4.79 -18.25 -14.66
C LEU A 394 -3.82 -19.43 -14.82
N SER A 395 -2.75 -19.22 -15.58
CA SER A 395 -1.62 -20.17 -15.58
C SER A 395 -0.58 -19.73 -14.53
N PRO A 396 -0.18 -20.61 -13.61
CA PRO A 396 0.90 -20.31 -12.67
C PRO A 396 2.29 -20.38 -13.32
N ARG A 397 2.38 -20.98 -14.51
CA ARG A 397 3.62 -21.15 -15.29
C ARG A 397 3.50 -20.53 -16.67
N GLY A 398 4.64 -20.00 -17.16
CA GLY A 398 4.65 -19.27 -18.43
C GLY A 398 3.96 -17.91 -18.36
N GLY A 399 3.41 -17.43 -19.47
CA GLY A 399 2.70 -16.14 -19.53
C GLY A 399 3.52 -15.00 -20.15
N PRO A 400 3.09 -13.74 -20.01
CA PRO A 400 3.73 -12.61 -20.67
C PRO A 400 5.15 -12.37 -20.14
N SER A 401 6.08 -12.05 -21.05
CA SER A 401 7.45 -11.65 -20.69
C SER A 401 7.46 -10.31 -19.95
N GLY A 402 8.56 -10.01 -19.25
CA GLY A 402 8.76 -8.73 -18.59
C GLY A 402 8.63 -7.55 -19.56
N GLN A 403 9.10 -7.68 -20.78
CA GLN A 403 8.97 -6.65 -21.83
C GLN A 403 7.51 -6.46 -22.27
N ALA A 404 6.75 -7.55 -22.43
CA ALA A 404 5.33 -7.49 -22.80
C ALA A 404 4.51 -6.81 -21.69
N LEU A 405 4.75 -7.16 -20.43
CA LEU A 405 4.10 -6.48 -19.28
C LEU A 405 4.49 -5.01 -19.21
N GLN A 406 5.75 -4.68 -19.39
CA GLN A 406 6.20 -3.29 -19.37
C GLN A 406 5.54 -2.47 -20.49
N ALA A 407 5.44 -3.01 -21.70
CA ALA A 407 4.78 -2.35 -22.82
C ALA A 407 3.30 -2.06 -22.54
N SER A 408 2.57 -3.02 -21.93
CA SER A 408 1.16 -2.85 -21.60
C SER A 408 0.92 -1.87 -20.44
N HIS A 409 1.87 -1.75 -19.49
CA HIS A 409 1.76 -0.88 -18.30
C HIS A 409 2.46 0.47 -18.45
N SER A 410 3.25 0.70 -19.50
CA SER A 410 4.09 1.90 -19.66
C SER A 410 3.30 3.17 -19.99
N ARG A 411 1.98 3.11 -20.07
CA ARG A 411 1.15 4.29 -20.37
C ARG A 411 1.17 5.28 -19.22
N TRP A 412 1.78 6.46 -19.48
CA TRP A 412 1.71 7.56 -18.52
C TRP A 412 0.26 8.00 -18.29
N GLU A 413 -0.06 8.32 -17.03
CA GLU A 413 -1.38 8.78 -16.66
C GLU A 413 -1.34 10.10 -15.91
N PRO A 414 -2.27 11.02 -16.20
CA PRO A 414 -2.40 12.25 -15.44
C PRO A 414 -2.74 11.95 -13.98
N LEU A 415 -2.21 12.76 -13.06
CA LEU A 415 -2.54 12.64 -11.63
C LEU A 415 -4.01 13.01 -11.39
N ALA A 416 -4.49 14.04 -12.07
CA ALA A 416 -5.84 14.58 -11.97
C ALA A 416 -6.22 14.97 -10.52
N SER A 417 -5.31 15.70 -9.87
CA SER A 417 -5.50 16.22 -8.52
C SER A 417 -6.51 17.38 -8.44
N GLY A 418 -6.87 17.97 -9.58
CA GLY A 418 -7.62 19.22 -9.66
C GLY A 418 -6.75 20.48 -9.51
N GLU A 419 -5.44 20.32 -9.37
CA GLU A 419 -4.46 21.36 -9.09
C GLU A 419 -3.48 21.49 -10.25
N ARG A 420 -3.60 22.55 -11.02
CA ARG A 420 -2.79 22.74 -12.23
C ARG A 420 -1.28 22.63 -11.99
N ALA A 421 -0.77 23.28 -10.95
CA ALA A 421 0.67 23.28 -10.66
C ALA A 421 1.17 21.89 -10.25
N LEU A 422 0.40 21.18 -9.43
CA LEU A 422 0.73 19.83 -8.98
C LEU A 422 0.65 18.83 -10.12
N ASP A 423 -0.41 18.88 -10.93
CA ASP A 423 -0.58 18.03 -12.10
C ASP A 423 0.52 18.28 -13.14
N GLN A 424 1.02 19.52 -13.27
CA GLN A 424 2.15 19.87 -14.13
C GLN A 424 3.46 19.27 -13.62
N LEU A 425 3.76 19.35 -12.32
CA LEU A 425 4.94 18.74 -11.72
C LEU A 425 4.93 17.21 -11.92
N TRP A 426 3.80 16.58 -11.68
CA TRP A 426 3.62 15.15 -11.94
C TRP A 426 3.85 14.79 -13.41
N ARG A 427 3.23 15.53 -14.31
CA ARG A 427 3.36 15.35 -15.77
C ARG A 427 4.80 15.51 -16.25
N LEU A 428 5.58 16.33 -15.60
CA LEU A 428 6.98 16.58 -15.95
C LEU A 428 7.97 15.70 -15.18
N GLY A 429 7.51 14.61 -14.55
CA GLY A 429 8.37 13.65 -13.89
C GLY A 429 9.03 14.18 -12.60
N GLN A 430 8.36 15.09 -11.89
CA GLN A 430 8.83 15.68 -10.62
C GLN A 430 7.97 15.21 -9.44
N PRO A 431 7.97 13.89 -9.11
CA PRO A 431 7.07 13.35 -8.10
C PRO A 431 7.37 13.85 -6.69
N THR A 432 8.62 14.15 -6.35
CA THR A 432 9.00 14.65 -5.02
C THR A 432 8.40 16.03 -4.77
N GLU A 433 8.51 16.94 -5.72
CA GLU A 433 7.96 18.28 -5.62
C GLU A 433 6.43 18.26 -5.65
N ALA A 434 5.84 17.37 -6.45
CA ALA A 434 4.40 17.15 -6.47
C ALA A 434 3.90 16.64 -5.12
N TRP A 435 4.58 15.64 -4.54
CA TRP A 435 4.25 15.09 -3.21
C TRP A 435 4.34 16.14 -2.11
N GLU A 436 5.44 16.89 -2.03
CA GLU A 436 5.59 17.92 -1.01
C GLU A 436 4.56 19.05 -1.16
N SER A 437 4.25 19.47 -2.39
CA SER A 437 3.19 20.47 -2.65
C SER A 437 1.83 19.97 -2.15
N TRP A 438 1.50 18.72 -2.42
CA TRP A 438 0.28 18.09 -1.90
C TRP A 438 0.25 18.03 -0.38
N ARG A 439 1.34 17.54 0.24
CA ARG A 439 1.47 17.39 1.69
C ARG A 439 1.32 18.73 2.44
N VAL A 440 2.01 19.78 1.96
CA VAL A 440 1.93 21.12 2.54
C VAL A 440 0.50 21.66 2.47
N ARG A 441 -0.15 21.51 1.33
CA ARG A 441 -1.51 21.97 1.11
C ARG A 441 -2.52 21.25 2.00
N ARG A 442 -2.37 19.95 2.19
CA ARG A 442 -3.21 19.16 3.11
C ARG A 442 -2.96 19.48 4.58
N GLY A 443 -1.92 20.25 4.92
CA GLY A 443 -1.57 20.57 6.31
C GLY A 443 -1.28 19.33 7.16
N GLY A 444 -0.86 18.23 6.53
CA GLY A 444 -0.63 16.94 7.20
C GLY A 444 -1.90 16.16 7.53
N GLN A 445 -3.08 16.62 7.10
CA GLN A 445 -4.33 15.89 7.28
C GLN A 445 -4.38 14.67 6.36
N PRO A 446 -4.79 13.49 6.86
CA PRO A 446 -4.91 12.30 6.04
C PRO A 446 -6.04 12.45 5.00
N PRO A 447 -5.90 11.84 3.81
CA PRO A 447 -6.96 11.81 2.83
C PRO A 447 -8.13 10.94 3.31
N THR A 448 -9.35 11.41 3.06
CA THR A 448 -10.59 10.74 3.49
C THR A 448 -11.47 10.30 2.32
N THR A 449 -11.41 10.99 1.18
CA THR A 449 -12.19 10.65 -0.01
C THR A 449 -11.45 9.66 -0.91
N SER A 450 -12.17 8.86 -1.71
CA SER A 450 -11.56 7.96 -2.68
C SER A 450 -10.69 8.69 -3.70
N ALA A 451 -11.07 9.90 -4.10
CA ALA A 451 -10.29 10.74 -5.03
C ALA A 451 -8.97 11.20 -4.41
N ASP A 452 -8.99 11.73 -3.17
CA ASP A 452 -7.78 12.15 -2.47
C ASP A 452 -6.84 10.98 -2.17
N LEU A 453 -7.41 9.82 -1.79
CA LEU A 453 -6.64 8.60 -1.57
C LEU A 453 -5.97 8.10 -2.86
N LEU A 454 -6.64 8.21 -4.00
CA LEU A 454 -6.06 7.87 -5.31
C LEU A 454 -4.90 8.82 -5.65
N VAL A 455 -5.09 10.13 -5.49
CA VAL A 455 -4.06 11.14 -5.74
C VAL A 455 -2.85 10.91 -4.82
N GLU A 456 -3.08 10.85 -3.50
CA GLU A 456 -2.00 10.68 -2.52
C GLU A 456 -1.29 9.34 -2.68
N GLY A 457 -2.03 8.25 -2.90
CA GLY A 457 -1.45 6.93 -3.12
C GLY A 457 -0.48 6.91 -4.30
N ARG A 458 -0.84 7.56 -5.41
CA ARG A 458 0.03 7.68 -6.59
C ARG A 458 1.24 8.57 -6.33
N LEU A 459 1.07 9.69 -5.64
CA LEU A 459 2.19 10.56 -5.25
C LEU A 459 3.20 9.82 -4.37
N ARG A 460 2.73 9.04 -3.41
CA ARG A 460 3.58 8.22 -2.54
C ARG A 460 4.33 7.15 -3.33
N GLN A 461 3.68 6.47 -4.26
CA GLN A 461 4.36 5.56 -5.19
C GLN A 461 5.43 6.27 -6.02
N GLY A 462 5.17 7.50 -6.44
CA GLY A 462 6.12 8.32 -7.19
C GLY A 462 7.39 8.67 -6.40
N VAL A 463 7.32 8.70 -5.06
CA VAL A 463 8.47 8.94 -4.19
C VAL A 463 9.02 7.67 -3.54
N GLY A 464 8.57 6.48 -3.97
CA GLY A 464 9.04 5.19 -3.48
C GLY A 464 8.39 4.70 -2.18
N ASP A 465 7.38 5.40 -1.64
CA ASP A 465 6.57 4.92 -0.51
C ASP A 465 5.43 4.01 -1.02
N ASP A 466 5.80 2.88 -1.62
CA ASP A 466 4.83 1.91 -2.15
C ASP A 466 3.97 1.28 -1.03
N TRP A 467 4.51 1.13 0.18
CA TRP A 467 3.78 0.55 1.32
C TRP A 467 2.53 1.37 1.68
N THR A 468 2.72 2.66 1.91
CA THR A 468 1.58 3.55 2.24
C THR A 468 0.74 3.83 1.01
N GLY A 469 1.39 4.03 -0.14
CA GLY A 469 0.72 4.31 -1.42
C GLY A 469 -0.27 3.22 -1.80
N LEU A 470 0.13 1.95 -1.82
CA LEU A 470 -0.76 0.82 -2.11
C LEU A 470 -1.85 0.66 -1.06
N SER A 471 -1.54 0.91 0.23
CA SER A 471 -2.56 0.87 1.29
C SER A 471 -3.67 1.90 1.07
N GLN A 472 -3.31 3.12 0.64
CA GLN A 472 -4.27 4.17 0.33
C GLN A 472 -5.08 3.85 -0.93
N LEU A 473 -4.45 3.29 -1.96
CA LEU A 473 -5.14 2.86 -3.18
C LEU A 473 -6.11 1.70 -2.91
N GLU A 474 -5.73 0.72 -2.10
CA GLU A 474 -6.64 -0.34 -1.64
C GLU A 474 -7.83 0.25 -0.88
N LYS A 475 -7.59 1.19 0.04
CA LYS A 475 -8.68 1.90 0.74
C LYS A 475 -9.55 2.69 -0.24
N ALA A 476 -8.96 3.37 -1.22
CA ALA A 476 -9.71 4.07 -2.27
C ALA A 476 -10.66 3.14 -3.01
N SER A 477 -10.23 1.92 -3.36
CA SER A 477 -11.06 0.93 -4.04
C SER A 477 -12.25 0.44 -3.20
N LEU A 478 -12.07 0.38 -1.87
CA LEU A 478 -13.12 -0.08 -0.95
C LEU A 478 -14.16 0.99 -0.62
N ILE A 479 -13.85 2.28 -0.86
CA ILE A 479 -14.78 3.40 -0.59
C ILE A 479 -15.12 4.19 -1.86
N LEU A 480 -14.75 3.68 -3.04
CA LEU A 480 -15.11 4.31 -4.31
C LEU A 480 -16.61 4.19 -4.52
N PRO A 481 -17.33 5.31 -4.63
CA PRO A 481 -18.77 5.25 -4.87
C PRO A 481 -19.06 4.66 -6.25
N PRO A 482 -20.14 3.87 -6.43
CA PRO A 482 -20.50 3.25 -7.71
C PRO A 482 -20.60 4.24 -8.87
N GLU A 483 -21.14 5.43 -8.62
CA GLU A 483 -21.28 6.50 -9.61
C GLU A 483 -19.95 7.11 -10.06
N ARG A 484 -18.84 6.81 -9.38
CA ARG A 484 -17.47 7.22 -9.74
C ARG A 484 -16.65 6.12 -10.36
N CYS A 485 -17.29 5.12 -10.93
CA CYS A 485 -16.63 3.99 -11.60
C CYS A 485 -15.64 4.41 -12.70
N GLY A 486 -15.78 5.59 -13.31
CA GLY A 486 -14.79 6.15 -14.25
C GLY A 486 -13.38 6.34 -13.69
N HIS A 487 -13.21 6.29 -12.37
CA HIS A 487 -11.90 6.28 -11.72
C HIS A 487 -11.26 4.87 -11.66
N LEU A 488 -12.05 3.80 -11.85
CA LEU A 488 -11.58 2.41 -11.75
C LEU A 488 -10.36 2.10 -12.63
N PRO A 489 -10.31 2.47 -13.92
CA PRO A 489 -9.15 2.14 -14.74
C PRO A 489 -7.83 2.69 -14.23
N ARG A 490 -7.86 3.93 -13.70
CA ARG A 490 -6.67 4.55 -13.08
C ARG A 490 -6.29 3.88 -11.76
N LEU A 491 -7.30 3.55 -10.96
CA LEU A 491 -7.11 2.88 -9.67
C LEU A 491 -6.54 1.49 -9.86
N GLU A 492 -7.07 0.71 -10.80
CA GLU A 492 -6.57 -0.63 -11.12
C GLU A 492 -5.11 -0.60 -11.58
N ARG A 493 -4.72 0.32 -12.47
CA ARG A 493 -3.31 0.47 -12.86
C ARG A 493 -2.41 0.89 -11.70
N ALA A 494 -2.85 1.83 -10.87
CA ALA A 494 -2.09 2.25 -9.70
C ALA A 494 -1.95 1.15 -8.64
N LEU A 495 -2.94 0.26 -8.53
CA LEU A 495 -2.90 -0.91 -7.65
C LEU A 495 -1.94 -2.00 -8.13
N HIS A 496 -1.53 -2.00 -9.41
CA HIS A 496 -0.68 -3.04 -10.00
C HIS A 496 0.62 -2.45 -10.59
N PRO A 497 1.47 -1.78 -9.75
CA PRO A 497 2.72 -1.19 -10.24
C PRO A 497 3.70 -2.29 -10.65
N LEU A 498 4.50 -2.02 -11.69
CA LEU A 498 5.64 -2.86 -12.05
C LEU A 498 6.90 -2.33 -11.34
N ARG A 499 7.39 -3.06 -10.36
CA ARG A 499 8.59 -2.74 -9.59
C ARG A 499 9.60 -3.88 -9.69
N PHE A 500 10.89 -3.55 -9.66
CA PHE A 500 11.98 -4.54 -9.63
C PHE A 500 11.92 -5.58 -10.76
N LEU A 501 11.47 -5.19 -11.97
CA LEU A 501 11.37 -6.12 -13.10
C LEU A 501 12.71 -6.74 -13.47
N ASP A 502 13.81 -6.02 -13.27
CA ASP A 502 15.17 -6.48 -13.44
C ASP A 502 15.53 -7.66 -12.51
N ALA A 503 14.92 -7.73 -11.33
CA ALA A 503 15.06 -8.87 -10.43
C ALA A 503 14.05 -9.99 -10.74
N PHE A 504 12.79 -9.65 -11.05
CA PHE A 504 11.73 -10.64 -11.23
C PHE A 504 11.75 -11.37 -12.57
N ALA A 505 11.98 -10.66 -13.68
CA ALA A 505 11.86 -11.26 -15.01
C ALA A 505 12.86 -12.41 -15.25
N PRO A 506 14.16 -12.30 -14.87
CA PRO A 506 15.08 -13.41 -15.03
C PRO A 506 14.71 -14.64 -14.19
N GLU A 507 14.18 -14.46 -12.98
CA GLU A 507 13.83 -15.59 -12.13
C GLU A 507 12.48 -16.23 -12.54
N ALA A 508 11.55 -15.44 -13.09
CA ALA A 508 10.35 -15.96 -13.72
C ALA A 508 10.69 -16.89 -14.89
N GLU A 509 11.61 -16.48 -15.76
CA GLU A 509 12.08 -17.27 -16.88
C GLU A 509 12.83 -18.53 -16.41
N ARG A 510 13.78 -18.40 -15.49
CA ARG A 510 14.58 -19.49 -14.94
C ARG A 510 13.74 -20.62 -14.37
N HIS A 511 12.71 -20.28 -13.61
CA HIS A 511 11.82 -21.23 -12.92
C HIS A 511 10.55 -21.53 -13.71
N GLN A 512 10.41 -21.00 -14.93
CA GLN A 512 9.21 -21.10 -15.77
C GLN A 512 7.93 -20.65 -15.05
N LEU A 513 8.06 -19.71 -14.11
CA LEU A 513 6.93 -19.13 -13.37
C LEU A 513 6.26 -18.03 -14.16
N ALA A 514 4.96 -17.87 -13.99
CA ALA A 514 4.26 -16.70 -14.48
C ALA A 514 4.75 -15.46 -13.72
N LEU A 515 5.36 -14.50 -14.41
CA LEU A 515 5.79 -13.22 -13.80
C LEU A 515 4.65 -12.50 -13.07
N PRO A 516 3.39 -12.47 -13.56
CA PRO A 516 2.23 -12.00 -12.82
C PRO A 516 2.04 -12.63 -11.45
N LEU A 517 2.33 -13.92 -11.30
CA LEU A 517 2.21 -14.61 -10.01
C LEU A 517 3.26 -14.15 -9.01
N LEU A 518 4.52 -14.02 -9.44
CA LEU A 518 5.61 -13.48 -8.59
C LEU A 518 5.29 -12.05 -8.12
N LEU A 519 4.82 -11.19 -9.03
CA LEU A 519 4.40 -9.83 -8.69
C LEU A 519 3.20 -9.82 -7.73
N GLY A 520 2.25 -10.74 -7.92
CA GLY A 520 1.09 -10.90 -7.04
C GLY A 520 1.46 -11.30 -5.61
N VAL A 521 2.39 -12.25 -5.46
CA VAL A 521 2.96 -12.65 -4.16
C VAL A 521 3.65 -11.46 -3.51
N THR A 522 4.58 -10.81 -4.21
CA THR A 522 5.38 -9.71 -3.67
C THR A 522 4.52 -8.50 -3.26
N LYS A 523 3.50 -8.17 -4.06
CA LYS A 523 2.55 -7.12 -3.70
C LYS A 523 1.85 -7.42 -2.38
N GLN A 524 1.48 -8.69 -2.15
CA GLN A 524 0.80 -9.09 -0.91
C GLN A 524 1.78 -9.16 0.27
N GLU A 525 3.01 -9.63 0.08
CA GLU A 525 4.00 -9.82 1.13
C GLU A 525 4.58 -8.49 1.63
N SER A 526 5.10 -7.68 0.75
CA SER A 526 5.88 -6.49 1.13
C SER A 526 5.39 -5.18 0.52
N ARG A 527 4.36 -5.21 -0.33
CA ARG A 527 3.99 -4.05 -1.17
C ARG A 527 5.22 -3.46 -1.87
N PHE A 528 6.10 -4.32 -2.37
CA PHE A 528 7.35 -3.96 -3.03
C PHE A 528 8.34 -3.15 -2.15
N THR A 529 8.34 -3.34 -0.83
CA THR A 529 9.24 -2.66 0.09
C THR A 529 10.33 -3.60 0.58
N PRO A 530 11.60 -3.49 0.10
CA PRO A 530 12.66 -4.47 0.40
C PRO A 530 13.07 -4.52 1.88
N ALA A 531 12.93 -3.41 2.60
CA ALA A 531 13.36 -3.30 3.98
C ALA A 531 12.36 -3.88 5.00
N VAL A 532 11.16 -4.30 4.56
CA VAL A 532 10.11 -4.79 5.46
C VAL A 532 10.53 -6.09 6.14
N GLN A 533 10.27 -6.16 7.43
CA GLN A 533 10.36 -7.35 8.26
C GLN A 533 9.05 -7.55 8.99
N SER A 534 8.50 -8.77 8.94
CA SER A 534 7.27 -9.11 9.66
C SER A 534 7.51 -9.31 11.16
N SER A 535 6.43 -9.30 11.95
CA SER A 535 6.50 -9.64 13.38
C SER A 535 6.96 -11.08 13.63
N ALA A 536 6.77 -11.98 12.67
CA ALA A 536 7.24 -13.36 12.71
C ALA A 536 8.71 -13.51 12.26
N GLY A 537 9.35 -12.44 11.76
CA GLY A 537 10.75 -12.44 11.34
C GLY A 537 10.96 -12.64 9.84
N ALA A 538 9.92 -12.72 9.01
CA ALA A 538 10.05 -12.81 7.56
C ALA A 538 10.61 -11.50 6.97
N VAL A 539 11.47 -11.58 5.96
CA VAL A 539 12.28 -10.46 5.47
C VAL A 539 12.20 -10.28 3.95
N GLY A 540 12.18 -9.03 3.51
CA GLY A 540 12.43 -8.63 2.13
C GLY A 540 11.17 -8.63 1.25
N LEU A 541 11.38 -8.51 -0.07
CA LEU A 541 10.31 -8.37 -1.06
C LEU A 541 9.29 -9.52 -1.02
N MET A 542 9.78 -10.75 -0.93
CA MET A 542 8.96 -11.96 -0.91
C MET A 542 8.77 -12.56 0.50
N GLN A 543 9.16 -11.81 1.55
CA GLN A 543 8.94 -12.15 2.96
C GLN A 543 9.37 -13.58 3.31
N LEU A 544 10.64 -13.89 3.07
CA LEU A 544 11.20 -15.20 3.39
C LEU A 544 11.58 -15.27 4.87
N MET A 545 11.23 -16.39 5.51
CA MET A 545 11.78 -16.73 6.82
C MET A 545 13.28 -16.99 6.70
N PRO A 546 14.12 -16.50 7.63
CA PRO A 546 15.57 -16.71 7.58
C PRO A 546 16.00 -18.18 7.44
N GLU A 547 15.28 -19.07 8.10
CA GLU A 547 15.54 -20.52 8.04
C GLU A 547 15.26 -21.06 6.64
N THR A 548 14.12 -20.74 6.05
CA THR A 548 13.77 -21.13 4.68
C THR A 548 14.77 -20.58 3.66
N ALA A 549 15.17 -19.31 3.84
CA ALA A 549 16.15 -18.69 2.97
C ALA A 549 17.54 -19.34 3.08
N ALA A 550 17.96 -19.72 4.29
CA ALA A 550 19.23 -20.41 4.53
C ALA A 550 19.23 -21.82 3.90
N GLU A 551 18.14 -22.54 3.98
CA GLU A 551 17.96 -23.85 3.34
C GLU A 551 18.11 -23.72 1.81
N LEU A 552 17.37 -22.79 1.21
CA LEU A 552 17.41 -22.55 -0.25
C LEU A 552 18.76 -22.04 -0.76
N ALA A 553 19.49 -21.28 0.07
CA ALA A 553 20.80 -20.72 -0.27
C ALA A 553 21.96 -21.70 0.01
N GLY A 554 21.70 -22.84 0.69
CA GLY A 554 22.74 -23.78 1.11
C GLY A 554 23.60 -23.29 2.27
N GLY A 555 23.13 -22.33 3.07
CA GLY A 555 23.83 -21.82 4.25
C GLY A 555 23.23 -20.53 4.82
N PRO A 556 23.67 -20.11 6.02
CA PRO A 556 23.09 -18.97 6.73
C PRO A 556 23.27 -17.65 5.98
N LEU A 557 22.24 -16.80 6.03
CA LEU A 557 22.24 -15.48 5.42
C LEU A 557 22.03 -14.40 6.50
N THR A 558 22.71 -13.24 6.33
CA THR A 558 22.44 -12.07 7.14
C THR A 558 21.13 -11.40 6.72
N LEU A 559 20.44 -10.73 7.65
CA LEU A 559 19.23 -9.97 7.34
C LEU A 559 19.47 -8.90 6.27
N GLN A 560 20.66 -8.29 6.24
CA GLN A 560 21.02 -7.31 5.22
C GLN A 560 21.06 -7.94 3.83
N ARG A 561 21.61 -9.13 3.68
CA ARG A 561 21.60 -9.86 2.40
C ARG A 561 20.20 -10.29 1.98
N LEU A 562 19.35 -10.68 2.95
CA LEU A 562 17.95 -11.00 2.66
C LEU A 562 17.12 -9.79 2.21
N ARG A 563 17.53 -8.57 2.55
CA ARG A 563 16.90 -7.33 2.07
C ARG A 563 17.34 -6.94 0.65
N ASP A 564 18.36 -7.60 0.10
CA ASP A 564 18.75 -7.41 -1.30
C ASP A 564 17.64 -7.91 -2.24
N PRO A 565 17.11 -7.06 -3.13
CA PRO A 565 15.99 -7.42 -4.00
C PRO A 565 16.28 -8.63 -4.89
N HIS A 566 17.44 -8.70 -5.52
CA HIS A 566 17.79 -9.77 -6.46
C HIS A 566 17.93 -11.12 -5.74
N LEU A 567 18.61 -11.13 -4.58
CA LEU A 567 18.76 -12.36 -3.80
C LEU A 567 17.41 -12.83 -3.25
N ASN A 568 16.63 -11.90 -2.69
CA ASN A 568 15.32 -12.24 -2.09
C ASN A 568 14.34 -12.79 -3.13
N VAL A 569 14.27 -12.16 -4.31
CA VAL A 569 13.44 -12.62 -5.42
C VAL A 569 13.91 -13.98 -5.95
N LYS A 570 15.23 -14.18 -6.10
CA LYS A 570 15.79 -15.47 -6.52
C LYS A 570 15.33 -16.61 -5.61
N LEU A 571 15.51 -16.45 -4.28
CA LEU A 571 15.13 -17.47 -3.32
C LEU A 571 13.61 -17.65 -3.22
N GLY A 572 12.85 -16.56 -3.26
CA GLY A 572 11.40 -16.60 -3.23
C GLY A 572 10.77 -17.26 -4.46
N ALA A 573 11.32 -17.01 -5.64
CA ALA A 573 10.89 -17.65 -6.88
C ALA A 573 11.19 -19.18 -6.84
N GLN A 574 12.37 -19.56 -6.36
CA GLN A 574 12.71 -20.97 -6.15
C GLN A 574 11.73 -21.64 -5.17
N TYR A 575 11.43 -20.99 -4.03
CA TYR A 575 10.48 -21.53 -3.05
C TYR A 575 9.08 -21.71 -3.64
N LEU A 576 8.57 -20.70 -4.35
CA LEU A 576 7.26 -20.78 -5.00
C LEU A 576 7.21 -21.87 -6.09
N SER A 577 8.30 -22.04 -6.86
CA SER A 577 8.42 -23.12 -7.85
C SER A 577 8.36 -24.50 -7.19
N ASN A 578 9.10 -24.70 -6.09
CA ASN A 578 9.08 -25.96 -5.32
C ASN A 578 7.67 -26.28 -4.81
N LEU A 579 6.94 -25.27 -4.31
CA LEU A 579 5.56 -25.44 -3.88
C LEU A 579 4.62 -25.80 -5.04
N LEU A 580 4.76 -25.18 -6.19
CA LEU A 580 3.96 -25.56 -7.38
C LEU A 580 4.25 -26.99 -7.83
N ASP A 581 5.51 -27.45 -7.79
CA ASP A 581 5.85 -28.83 -8.12
C ASP A 581 5.26 -29.80 -7.10
N GLN A 582 5.34 -29.50 -5.81
CA GLN A 582 4.73 -30.29 -4.73
C GLN A 582 3.21 -30.45 -4.92
N TRP A 583 2.54 -29.40 -5.36
CA TRP A 583 1.09 -29.37 -5.59
C TRP A 583 0.68 -29.64 -7.04
N LYS A 584 1.58 -30.20 -7.86
CA LYS A 584 1.30 -30.61 -9.24
C LYS A 584 0.74 -29.45 -10.10
N GLY A 585 1.25 -28.24 -9.91
CA GLY A 585 0.85 -27.05 -10.64
C GLY A 585 -0.42 -26.36 -10.12
N ASP A 586 -1.01 -26.81 -9.02
CA ASP A 586 -2.21 -26.17 -8.45
C ASP A 586 -1.84 -24.85 -7.74
N PRO A 587 -2.22 -23.69 -8.28
CA PRO A 587 -1.86 -22.40 -7.70
C PRO A 587 -2.56 -22.11 -6.38
N LEU A 588 -3.76 -22.65 -6.14
CA LEU A 588 -4.50 -22.43 -4.89
C LEU A 588 -3.75 -23.01 -3.71
N ALA A 589 -3.32 -24.29 -3.83
CA ALA A 589 -2.59 -24.97 -2.77
C ALA A 589 -1.17 -24.43 -2.63
N ALA A 590 -0.47 -24.14 -3.72
CA ALA A 590 0.87 -23.58 -3.68
C ALA A 590 0.90 -22.21 -2.98
N VAL A 591 -0.02 -21.31 -3.32
CA VAL A 591 -0.13 -19.98 -2.70
C VAL A 591 -0.58 -20.09 -1.23
N ALA A 592 -1.51 -20.98 -0.92
CA ALA A 592 -1.88 -21.25 0.49
C ALA A 592 -0.69 -21.75 1.30
N SER A 593 0.13 -22.64 0.71
CA SER A 593 1.34 -23.21 1.35
C SER A 593 2.43 -22.16 1.52
N TYR A 594 2.55 -21.20 0.63
CA TYR A 594 3.50 -20.09 0.76
C TYR A 594 3.27 -19.30 2.07
N ASN A 595 2.00 -19.06 2.42
CA ASN A 595 1.62 -18.31 3.61
C ASN A 595 1.54 -19.16 4.87
N ALA A 596 0.92 -20.36 4.81
CA ALA A 596 0.63 -21.19 5.99
C ALA A 596 1.59 -22.37 6.18
N GLY A 597 2.47 -22.59 5.21
CA GLY A 597 3.32 -23.79 5.14
C GLY A 597 2.61 -25.01 4.52
N PRO A 598 3.33 -25.86 3.78
CA PRO A 598 2.74 -27.00 3.07
C PRO A 598 2.15 -28.05 4.01
N GLY A 599 2.72 -28.25 5.20
CA GLY A 599 2.20 -29.18 6.20
C GLY A 599 0.81 -28.81 6.71
N ALA A 600 0.56 -27.51 6.94
CA ALA A 600 -0.76 -27.04 7.35
C ALA A 600 -1.80 -27.28 6.24
N VAL A 601 -1.47 -26.93 5.01
CA VAL A 601 -2.36 -27.09 3.84
C VAL A 601 -2.73 -28.55 3.59
N GLN A 602 -1.78 -29.46 3.74
CA GLN A 602 -2.00 -30.89 3.60
C GLN A 602 -2.96 -31.44 4.66
N GLY A 603 -2.94 -30.89 5.89
CA GLY A 603 -3.78 -31.32 7.00
C GLY A 603 -5.20 -30.76 7.01
N TRP A 604 -5.56 -29.83 6.12
CA TRP A 604 -6.88 -29.21 6.15
C TRP A 604 -8.00 -30.13 5.66
N LYS A 605 -9.02 -30.29 6.49
CA LYS A 605 -10.28 -30.96 6.13
C LYS A 605 -11.20 -29.94 5.45
N THR A 606 -11.09 -29.82 4.15
CA THR A 606 -11.85 -28.88 3.32
C THR A 606 -12.56 -29.63 2.17
N PRO A 607 -13.53 -29.03 1.48
CA PRO A 607 -14.10 -29.57 0.25
C PRO A 607 -13.04 -29.96 -0.77
N ASP A 608 -13.37 -30.90 -1.66
CA ASP A 608 -12.49 -31.30 -2.76
C ASP A 608 -12.11 -30.09 -3.62
N ARG A 609 -10.81 -29.75 -3.61
CA ARG A 609 -10.27 -28.59 -4.30
C ARG A 609 -10.41 -28.70 -5.82
N ALA A 610 -10.26 -29.87 -6.37
CA ALA A 610 -10.39 -30.07 -7.82
C ALA A 610 -11.84 -29.87 -8.28
N ARG A 611 -12.81 -30.30 -7.48
CA ARG A 611 -14.23 -30.21 -7.79
C ARG A 611 -14.84 -28.86 -7.38
N PHE A 612 -14.43 -28.31 -6.23
CA PHE A 612 -15.02 -27.12 -5.61
C PHE A 612 -13.93 -26.10 -5.20
N PRO A 613 -13.10 -25.59 -6.13
CA PRO A 613 -11.94 -24.79 -5.79
C PRO A 613 -12.28 -23.51 -5.01
N GLU A 614 -13.41 -22.87 -5.29
CA GLU A 614 -13.82 -21.65 -4.58
C GLU A 614 -14.31 -21.95 -3.17
N LEU A 615 -15.10 -23.02 -2.98
CA LEU A 615 -15.54 -23.46 -1.66
C LEU A 615 -14.35 -23.94 -0.81
N TRP A 616 -13.37 -24.60 -1.44
CA TRP A 616 -12.14 -24.97 -0.76
C TRP A 616 -11.43 -23.75 -0.18
N VAL A 617 -11.29 -22.66 -0.98
CA VAL A 617 -10.68 -21.42 -0.50
C VAL A 617 -11.47 -20.81 0.65
N GLU A 618 -12.82 -20.77 0.57
CA GLU A 618 -13.63 -20.20 1.66
C GLU A 618 -13.64 -21.09 2.91
N ALA A 619 -13.37 -22.38 2.78
CA ALA A 619 -13.28 -23.33 3.91
C ALA A 619 -11.89 -23.36 4.57
N ILE A 620 -10.87 -22.64 4.04
CA ILE A 620 -9.56 -22.52 4.68
C ILE A 620 -9.75 -22.04 6.13
N PRO A 621 -9.25 -22.80 7.15
CA PRO A 621 -9.50 -22.49 8.55
C PRO A 621 -8.78 -21.22 9.03
N TYR A 622 -7.69 -20.83 8.37
CA TYR A 622 -6.92 -19.61 8.67
C TYR A 622 -7.45 -18.42 7.90
N PRO A 623 -8.12 -17.43 8.55
CA PRO A 623 -8.69 -16.28 7.87
C PRO A 623 -7.67 -15.47 7.07
N GLU A 624 -6.44 -15.36 7.57
CA GLU A 624 -5.34 -14.69 6.91
C GLU A 624 -4.97 -15.39 5.60
N THR A 625 -4.77 -16.71 5.65
CA THR A 625 -4.40 -17.50 4.45
C THR A 625 -5.53 -17.51 3.41
N ARG A 626 -6.79 -17.60 3.87
CA ARG A 626 -7.96 -17.49 2.98
C ARG A 626 -7.98 -16.18 2.20
N LEU A 627 -7.71 -15.07 2.88
CA LEU A 627 -7.62 -13.75 2.24
C LEU A 627 -6.37 -13.64 1.35
N TYR A 628 -5.24 -14.19 1.82
CA TYR A 628 -3.97 -14.22 1.11
C TYR A 628 -4.10 -14.88 -0.27
N VAL A 629 -4.66 -16.08 -0.34
CA VAL A 629 -4.89 -16.82 -1.59
C VAL A 629 -5.69 -15.97 -2.59
N LYS A 630 -6.80 -15.38 -2.13
CA LYS A 630 -7.64 -14.53 -2.98
C LYS A 630 -6.90 -13.28 -3.46
N LYS A 631 -6.13 -12.62 -2.60
CA LYS A 631 -5.37 -11.42 -2.97
C LYS A 631 -4.23 -11.73 -3.93
N VAL A 632 -3.43 -12.75 -3.66
CA VAL A 632 -2.30 -13.12 -4.52
C VAL A 632 -2.76 -13.50 -5.92
N LEU A 633 -3.71 -14.44 -6.01
CA LEU A 633 -4.18 -14.92 -7.31
C LEU A 633 -5.03 -13.86 -8.05
N GLY A 634 -5.77 -13.04 -7.31
CA GLY A 634 -6.46 -11.90 -7.88
C GLY A 634 -5.50 -10.83 -8.43
N ASN A 635 -4.41 -10.55 -7.73
CA ASN A 635 -3.35 -9.68 -8.23
C ASN A 635 -2.68 -10.27 -9.48
N ALA A 636 -2.33 -11.57 -9.43
CA ALA A 636 -1.73 -12.26 -10.57
C ALA A 636 -2.62 -12.18 -11.82
N TRP A 637 -3.92 -12.39 -11.66
CA TRP A 637 -4.89 -12.24 -12.74
C TRP A 637 -4.96 -10.83 -13.30
N SER A 638 -4.95 -9.81 -12.42
CA SER A 638 -4.95 -8.40 -12.83
C SER A 638 -3.65 -8.01 -13.54
N TYR A 639 -2.49 -8.53 -13.13
CA TYR A 639 -1.22 -8.34 -13.82
C TYR A 639 -1.14 -9.06 -15.17
N GLN A 640 -1.77 -10.24 -15.30
CA GLN A 640 -1.68 -11.06 -16.51
C GLN A 640 -2.27 -10.34 -17.73
N ARG A 641 -3.29 -9.53 -17.54
CA ARG A 641 -3.96 -8.78 -18.59
C ARG A 641 -4.46 -7.44 -18.09
N GLU A 642 -4.17 -6.39 -18.86
CA GLU A 642 -4.83 -5.11 -18.66
C GLU A 642 -6.31 -5.26 -18.97
N ARG A 643 -7.16 -5.07 -17.96
CA ARG A 643 -8.61 -5.17 -18.09
C ARG A 643 -9.26 -3.88 -17.65
N THR A 644 -9.99 -3.28 -18.57
CA THR A 644 -10.71 -2.04 -18.31
C THR A 644 -12.15 -2.37 -17.93
N PRO A 645 -12.56 -2.14 -16.67
CA PRO A 645 -13.95 -2.28 -16.27
C PRO A 645 -14.82 -1.26 -16.99
N ALA A 646 -16.02 -1.69 -17.37
CA ALA A 646 -17.03 -0.78 -17.88
C ALA A 646 -17.82 -0.15 -16.72
N CYS A 647 -18.15 1.09 -16.85
CA CYS A 647 -19.16 1.74 -16.02
C CYS A 647 -20.56 1.35 -16.56
#